data_c74ccc5c76c6508c0287eb8fb0b7ac0a
#
_entry.id   c74ccc5c76c6508c0287eb8fb0b7ac0a
#
_cell.length_a   1.000
_cell.length_b   1.000
_cell.length_c   1.000
_cell.angle_alpha   90.00
_cell.angle_beta   90.00
_cell.angle_gamma   90.00
#
_symmetry.space_group_name_H-M   'P 1'
#
loop_
_entity.id
_entity.type
_entity.pdbx_description
1 polymer ?
#
loop_
_entity_poly.entity_id
_entity_poly.type
_entity_poly.pdbx_seq_one_letter_code
_entity_poly.pdbx_strand_id
1 'polypeptide(L)'
;MTRPILFQIHWLLGITAGLVLAVMGVTGALLSFEDEILAAFNPGVITVEPDGRPLLAPPDLARKVIEQVPQAKISRIVVQDDPAAAARVSYSIGASKDREIVYVEPTTGRVLGPGGGHGFFETVTRLHRYLALPGDGDGWGRQITGFSALALIFFALSGLYLRWPRKALDWRAWLVLDLRKTGRNLYHTLHAVIGGWVLIFYLLSGLTGLWWSYGWYRDSVNHVLVGEAASPAHHGGPKTAAPLPPDPAIAWRAFEHATAGTHYSAVTLSLRDNGEAQFRAKLPNARHDRVSDELTIDGRSGEITSFVPYAQRTLGQDIVTSIYELHRGAYFGLLGRIGVALASLTMPLFTITGFLLYFARRRRKQALKAAVRDMEAPLAPSADAAILVAFASQTGSAERLARLTAKALPGAVPIALHQVDAGRLAAARRLLVVASTYGEGEPPDAVRRFARRMMGQPGDYSHLDYAVLALGDREYDGFCAFGHEVDRWLHANGAMRLFDLIEMDGDDADAQRQWQQQLAGLGARTDQPDWAPAQMGAWRLVERTLLNPGSSGEPAFHIALEPLSPADCDWTAGDIVEIMPRHDPRRIEAFLAAAGMEDTAERREALATRILPSGTEAHLDPATLRPLAHREYSIASLPTAGRVELIVRLCRAEDGFLGLGSGWLCDGAPVGGLVSARVRPNPAFHPPEDTRRPLVLIGNGTGLAGLLAHLRHRAALGGGPCWLFWGERHPGRDAYHAPELDELRRCGVIEKAEYAWSKAPEGRAYVQDKVAAAGDGLRGLIDAGASIYVCGSVRGMAPAVHQALALTLGAEALEAMAETGRYRRDIY
;
A
#
# COMPACT_ATOMS: atom_id res chain seq x y z
N MET A 1 9.06 20.77 -2.08
CA MET A 1 10.49 20.37 -2.12
C MET A 1 10.95 19.55 -0.90
N THR A 2 10.34 19.68 0.27
CA THR A 2 10.77 18.99 1.51
C THR A 2 10.47 17.50 1.55
N ARG A 3 9.28 17.06 1.11
CA ARG A 3 8.84 15.63 1.21
C ARG A 3 9.72 14.65 0.43
N PRO A 4 10.13 14.90 -0.84
CA PRO A 4 11.03 14.00 -1.56
C PRO A 4 12.43 13.88 -0.93
N ILE A 5 12.98 15.00 -0.43
CA ILE A 5 14.29 15.02 0.24
C ILE A 5 14.22 14.22 1.54
N LEU A 6 13.18 14.46 2.35
CA LEU A 6 12.95 13.73 3.59
C LEU A 6 12.79 12.22 3.35
N PHE A 7 12.06 11.83 2.31
CA PHE A 7 11.92 10.43 1.90
C PHE A 7 13.27 9.82 1.49
N GLN A 8 14.12 10.56 0.76
CA GLN A 8 15.44 10.06 0.37
C GLN A 8 16.35 9.84 1.58
N ILE A 9 16.35 10.77 2.55
CA ILE A 9 17.11 10.64 3.78
C ILE A 9 16.57 9.47 4.62
N HIS A 10 15.26 9.37 4.79
CA HIS A 10 14.58 8.27 5.49
C HIS A 10 14.98 6.91 4.90
N TRP A 11 14.96 6.80 3.58
CA TRP A 11 15.34 5.59 2.88
C TRP A 11 16.84 5.26 3.01
N LEU A 12 17.73 6.25 2.86
CA LEU A 12 19.18 6.05 2.97
C LEU A 12 19.56 5.57 4.37
N LEU A 13 19.03 6.23 5.40
CA LEU A 13 19.23 5.83 6.78
C LEU A 13 18.60 4.46 7.06
N GLY A 14 17.43 4.15 6.44
CA GLY A 14 16.76 2.86 6.58
C GLY A 14 17.61 1.67 6.14
N ILE A 15 18.37 1.82 5.06
CA ILE A 15 19.28 0.77 4.58
C ILE A 15 20.52 0.62 5.49
N THR A 16 21.03 1.72 6.04
CA THR A 16 22.26 1.71 6.85
C THR A 16 21.97 1.48 8.33
N ALA A 17 21.33 2.44 9.00
CA ALA A 17 21.01 2.36 10.41
C ALA A 17 19.93 1.32 10.74
N GLY A 18 19.03 1.02 9.79
CA GLY A 18 17.95 0.05 9.97
C GLY A 18 18.45 -1.36 10.33
N LEU A 19 19.56 -1.82 9.73
CA LEU A 19 20.13 -3.12 10.06
C LEU A 19 20.66 -3.16 11.50
N VAL A 20 21.32 -2.09 11.93
CA VAL A 20 21.81 -1.95 13.32
C VAL A 20 20.62 -1.93 14.28
N LEU A 21 19.58 -1.16 13.97
CA LEU A 21 18.36 -1.09 14.77
C LEU A 21 17.63 -2.43 14.85
N ALA A 22 17.64 -3.25 13.80
CA ALA A 22 17.07 -4.60 13.84
C ALA A 22 17.79 -5.47 14.90
N VAL A 23 19.12 -5.42 14.95
CA VAL A 23 19.92 -6.11 15.97
C VAL A 23 19.61 -5.55 17.35
N MET A 24 19.62 -4.21 17.51
CA MET A 24 19.32 -3.54 18.78
C MET A 24 17.88 -3.85 19.24
N GLY A 25 16.92 -3.97 18.32
CA GLY A 25 15.54 -4.30 18.66
C GLY A 25 15.41 -5.70 19.27
N VAL A 26 15.97 -6.71 18.62
CA VAL A 26 15.93 -8.09 19.12
C VAL A 26 16.65 -8.20 20.46
N THR A 27 17.85 -7.65 20.56
CA THR A 27 18.63 -7.69 21.80
C THR A 27 17.97 -6.89 22.92
N GLY A 28 17.38 -5.75 22.62
CA GLY A 28 16.65 -4.93 23.60
C GLY A 28 15.41 -5.63 24.14
N ALA A 29 14.65 -6.33 23.28
CA ALA A 29 13.51 -7.13 23.73
C ALA A 29 13.94 -8.26 24.67
N LEU A 30 15.04 -8.96 24.40
CA LEU A 30 15.60 -9.98 25.29
C LEU A 30 16.03 -9.40 26.63
N LEU A 31 16.76 -8.28 26.62
CA LEU A 31 17.23 -7.60 27.85
C LEU A 31 16.07 -7.04 28.70
N SER A 32 14.92 -6.73 28.09
CA SER A 32 13.75 -6.27 28.85
C SER A 32 13.23 -7.33 29.83
N PHE A 33 13.46 -8.62 29.57
CA PHE A 33 13.00 -9.76 30.36
C PHE A 33 14.14 -10.66 30.84
N GLU A 34 15.36 -10.12 30.95
CA GLU A 34 16.56 -10.85 31.36
C GLU A 34 16.36 -11.59 32.71
N ASP A 35 15.87 -10.87 33.73
CA ASP A 35 15.71 -11.42 35.07
C ASP A 35 14.72 -12.60 35.10
N GLU A 36 13.59 -12.48 34.41
CA GLU A 36 12.58 -13.52 34.34
C GLU A 36 13.07 -14.74 33.53
N ILE A 37 13.79 -14.48 32.45
CA ILE A 37 14.36 -15.56 31.61
C ILE A 37 15.41 -16.32 32.44
N LEU A 38 16.31 -15.61 33.13
CA LEU A 38 17.32 -16.24 33.97
C LEU A 38 16.69 -17.03 35.13
N ALA A 39 15.67 -16.49 35.78
CA ALA A 39 14.94 -17.18 36.84
C ALA A 39 14.27 -18.47 36.33
N ALA A 40 13.62 -18.43 35.17
CA ALA A 40 12.97 -19.58 34.55
C ALA A 40 13.97 -20.70 34.17
N PHE A 41 15.20 -20.34 33.80
CA PHE A 41 16.21 -21.32 33.41
C PHE A 41 17.08 -21.81 34.58
N ASN A 42 16.94 -21.24 35.79
CA ASN A 42 17.72 -21.59 36.96
C ASN A 42 16.86 -21.91 38.20
N PRO A 43 15.92 -22.86 38.13
CA PRO A 43 15.18 -23.30 39.30
C PRO A 43 16.10 -23.95 40.31
N GLY A 44 15.91 -23.65 41.61
CA GLY A 44 16.80 -24.10 42.70
C GLY A 44 18.09 -23.31 42.88
N VAL A 45 18.37 -22.31 41.99
CA VAL A 45 19.54 -21.43 42.09
C VAL A 45 19.08 -19.96 42.21
N ILE A 46 18.29 -19.45 41.30
CA ILE A 46 17.75 -18.07 41.34
C ILE A 46 16.45 -18.02 42.12
N THR A 47 15.64 -19.05 41.95
CA THR A 47 14.41 -19.24 42.74
C THR A 47 14.60 -20.48 43.62
N VAL A 48 14.29 -20.37 44.91
CA VAL A 48 14.45 -21.45 45.90
C VAL A 48 13.10 -21.83 46.53
N GLU A 49 13.01 -23.00 47.11
CA GLU A 49 11.81 -23.42 47.88
C GLU A 49 11.85 -22.82 49.28
N PRO A 50 10.88 -22.03 49.70
CA PRO A 50 10.83 -21.48 51.06
C PRO A 50 10.75 -22.61 52.11
N ASP A 51 11.65 -22.54 53.11
CA ASP A 51 11.74 -23.54 54.18
C ASP A 51 11.13 -23.09 55.52
N GLY A 52 10.52 -21.91 55.54
CA GLY A 52 9.84 -21.31 56.70
C GLY A 52 10.77 -20.70 57.76
N ARG A 53 12.10 -20.74 57.53
CA ARG A 53 13.09 -20.08 58.41
C ARG A 53 13.17 -18.58 58.14
N PRO A 54 13.60 -17.75 59.12
CA PRO A 54 13.79 -16.33 58.90
C PRO A 54 14.94 -16.08 57.88
N LEU A 55 14.79 -15.00 57.10
CA LEU A 55 15.81 -14.57 56.15
C LEU A 55 17.05 -14.06 56.91
N LEU A 56 18.21 -14.41 56.40
CA LEU A 56 19.49 -13.90 56.95
C LEU A 56 19.74 -12.46 56.52
N ALA A 57 20.26 -11.67 57.46
CA ALA A 57 20.70 -10.30 57.18
C ALA A 57 21.94 -10.29 56.23
N PRO A 58 22.17 -9.23 55.45
CA PRO A 58 23.32 -9.13 54.56
C PRO A 58 24.69 -9.39 55.17
N PRO A 59 24.97 -8.98 56.42
CA PRO A 59 26.26 -9.33 57.06
C PRO A 59 26.41 -10.82 57.31
N ASP A 60 25.32 -11.54 57.68
CA ASP A 60 25.35 -12.98 57.92
C ASP A 60 25.54 -13.75 56.62
N LEU A 61 24.87 -13.33 55.54
CA LEU A 61 25.12 -13.86 54.22
C LEU A 61 26.57 -13.64 53.76
N ALA A 62 27.13 -12.43 53.98
CA ALA A 62 28.54 -12.15 53.65
C ALA A 62 29.47 -13.11 54.40
N ARG A 63 29.29 -13.31 55.72
CA ARG A 63 30.07 -14.24 56.54
C ARG A 63 29.95 -15.68 56.00
N LYS A 64 28.70 -16.15 55.70
CA LYS A 64 28.47 -17.47 55.16
C LYS A 64 29.11 -17.74 53.79
N VAL A 65 29.13 -16.72 52.95
CA VAL A 65 29.84 -16.82 51.66
C VAL A 65 31.35 -16.87 51.85
N ILE A 66 31.94 -16.06 52.75
CA ILE A 66 33.38 -16.09 53.06
C ILE A 66 33.79 -17.45 53.68
N GLU A 67 32.94 -18.06 54.54
CA GLU A 67 33.18 -19.40 55.07
C GLU A 67 33.26 -20.48 53.98
N GLN A 68 32.48 -20.35 52.89
CA GLN A 68 32.41 -21.33 51.79
C GLN A 68 33.40 -20.98 50.65
N VAL A 69 33.72 -19.70 50.46
CA VAL A 69 34.62 -19.19 49.42
C VAL A 69 35.74 -18.41 50.13
N PRO A 70 36.80 -19.06 50.59
CA PRO A 70 37.94 -18.39 51.24
C PRO A 70 38.56 -17.35 50.31
N GLN A 71 38.95 -16.18 50.85
CA GLN A 71 39.50 -15.03 50.14
C GLN A 71 38.47 -14.24 49.29
N ALA A 72 37.17 -14.53 49.35
CA ALA A 72 36.16 -13.69 48.71
C ALA A 72 36.12 -12.29 49.35
N LYS A 73 36.34 -11.28 48.50
CA LYS A 73 36.14 -9.88 48.86
C LYS A 73 34.74 -9.44 48.37
N ILE A 74 33.78 -9.41 49.27
CA ILE A 74 32.40 -9.03 48.95
C ILE A 74 32.37 -7.59 48.50
N SER A 75 31.69 -7.35 47.35
CA SER A 75 31.51 -6.01 46.78
C SER A 75 30.05 -5.58 46.73
N ARG A 76 29.11 -6.56 46.65
CA ARG A 76 27.67 -6.25 46.64
C ARG A 76 26.87 -7.45 47.18
N ILE A 77 25.79 -7.12 47.90
CA ILE A 77 24.83 -8.08 48.39
C ILE A 77 23.43 -7.54 48.05
N VAL A 78 22.59 -8.36 47.47
CA VAL A 78 21.16 -8.04 47.15
C VAL A 78 20.29 -9.06 47.88
N VAL A 79 19.46 -8.59 48.76
CA VAL A 79 18.42 -9.39 49.46
C VAL A 79 17.04 -8.92 49.10
N GLN A 80 16.08 -9.84 49.11
CA GLN A 80 14.68 -9.55 48.86
C GLN A 80 13.89 -10.05 50.10
N ASP A 81 12.70 -9.48 50.27
CA ASP A 81 11.77 -9.93 51.31
C ASP A 81 10.98 -11.18 50.89
N ASP A 82 11.09 -11.60 49.63
CA ASP A 82 10.54 -12.85 49.12
C ASP A 82 11.43 -14.04 49.49
N PRO A 83 10.95 -14.96 50.36
CA PRO A 83 11.73 -16.13 50.78
C PRO A 83 12.01 -17.12 49.61
N ALA A 84 11.30 -17.03 48.51
CA ALA A 84 11.54 -17.82 47.30
C ALA A 84 12.63 -17.24 46.39
N ALA A 85 13.10 -16.02 46.65
CA ALA A 85 14.16 -15.37 45.88
C ALA A 85 15.53 -15.59 46.52
N ALA A 86 16.46 -16.23 45.83
CA ALA A 86 17.84 -16.36 46.31
C ALA A 86 18.53 -15.00 46.45
N ALA A 87 19.31 -14.82 47.51
CA ALA A 87 20.17 -13.65 47.67
C ALA A 87 21.28 -13.65 46.62
N ARG A 88 21.64 -12.50 46.09
CA ARG A 88 22.73 -12.40 45.11
C ARG A 88 23.94 -11.70 45.72
N VAL A 89 25.04 -12.38 45.68
CA VAL A 89 26.31 -11.88 46.23
C VAL A 89 27.32 -11.74 45.11
N SER A 90 27.95 -10.54 45.02
CA SER A 90 29.04 -10.30 44.09
C SER A 90 30.33 -10.13 44.88
N TYR A 91 31.37 -10.84 44.46
CA TYR A 91 32.68 -10.80 45.11
C TYR A 91 33.80 -10.86 44.07
N SER A 92 35.05 -10.60 44.52
CA SER A 92 36.28 -10.87 43.76
C SER A 92 37.21 -11.73 44.60
N ILE A 93 38.10 -12.51 43.98
CA ILE A 93 39.05 -13.36 44.69
C ILE A 93 40.44 -12.73 44.65
N GLY A 94 41.04 -12.51 45.81
CA GLY A 94 42.37 -11.95 45.94
C GLY A 94 42.51 -10.56 45.32
N ALA A 95 43.49 -10.38 44.42
CA ALA A 95 43.76 -9.11 43.72
C ALA A 95 43.08 -9.02 42.35
N SER A 96 42.25 -10.01 41.96
CA SER A 96 41.53 -9.98 40.68
C SER A 96 40.51 -8.83 40.68
N LYS A 97 40.42 -8.16 39.52
CA LYS A 97 39.37 -7.17 39.25
C LYS A 97 38.09 -7.81 38.72
N ASP A 98 38.12 -9.09 38.36
CA ASP A 98 36.96 -9.81 37.84
C ASP A 98 35.99 -10.09 38.99
N ARG A 99 34.73 -9.70 38.77
CA ARG A 99 33.67 -9.89 39.74
C ARG A 99 32.93 -11.16 39.40
N GLU A 100 32.81 -12.03 40.37
CA GLU A 100 31.97 -13.21 40.29
C GLU A 100 30.63 -12.94 40.98
N ILE A 101 29.56 -13.51 40.45
CA ILE A 101 28.21 -13.41 40.98
C ILE A 101 27.79 -14.81 41.37
N VAL A 102 27.35 -14.97 42.63
CA VAL A 102 26.75 -16.22 43.09
C VAL A 102 25.39 -15.97 43.75
N TYR A 103 24.53 -16.95 43.62
CA TYR A 103 23.24 -17.00 44.31
C TYR A 103 23.44 -17.77 45.61
N VAL A 104 22.73 -17.32 46.63
CA VAL A 104 22.88 -17.83 48.01
C VAL A 104 21.48 -18.06 48.57
N GLU A 105 21.30 -19.21 49.20
CA GLU A 105 20.04 -19.53 49.87
C GLU A 105 19.76 -18.56 50.99
N PRO A 106 18.60 -17.83 50.96
CA PRO A 106 18.43 -16.66 51.82
C PRO A 106 18.27 -17.00 53.32
N THR A 107 17.94 -18.25 53.65
CA THR A 107 17.69 -18.71 55.01
C THR A 107 18.89 -19.41 55.63
N THR A 108 19.75 -20.12 54.85
CA THR A 108 20.91 -20.86 55.34
C THR A 108 22.25 -20.24 55.02
N GLY A 109 22.30 -19.37 54.04
CA GLY A 109 23.56 -18.85 53.55
C GLY A 109 24.38 -19.84 52.70
N ARG A 110 23.77 -20.96 52.23
CA ARG A 110 24.42 -21.93 51.36
C ARG A 110 24.62 -21.32 49.97
N VAL A 111 25.82 -21.38 49.42
CA VAL A 111 26.11 -20.94 48.04
C VAL A 111 25.53 -21.93 47.06
N LEU A 112 24.66 -21.47 46.17
CA LEU A 112 23.97 -22.27 45.16
C LEU A 112 24.69 -22.29 43.80
N GLY A 113 25.61 -21.36 43.61
CA GLY A 113 26.41 -21.24 42.39
C GLY A 113 26.11 -19.95 41.57
N PRO A 114 26.76 -19.78 40.42
CA PRO A 114 26.66 -18.56 39.62
C PRO A 114 25.35 -18.45 38.80
N GLY A 115 24.55 -19.51 38.69
CA GLY A 115 23.45 -19.57 37.73
C GLY A 115 23.91 -19.66 36.28
N GLY A 116 23.10 -20.30 35.44
CA GLY A 116 23.36 -20.42 34.00
C GLY A 116 22.83 -19.21 33.23
N GLY A 117 23.44 -18.91 32.07
CA GLY A 117 22.87 -17.91 31.13
C GLY A 117 23.46 -16.49 31.22
N HIS A 118 24.21 -16.16 32.31
CA HIS A 118 24.80 -14.83 32.45
C HIS A 118 25.74 -14.45 31.29
N GLY A 119 26.60 -15.37 30.81
CA GLY A 119 27.50 -15.14 29.67
C GLY A 119 26.74 -14.89 28.36
N PHE A 120 25.58 -15.50 28.19
CA PHE A 120 24.69 -15.19 27.04
C PHE A 120 24.17 -13.77 27.13
N PHE A 121 23.61 -13.34 28.27
CA PHE A 121 23.11 -11.99 28.44
C PHE A 121 24.22 -10.92 28.42
N GLU A 122 25.40 -11.24 28.88
CA GLU A 122 26.56 -10.36 28.70
C GLU A 122 26.87 -10.14 27.22
N THR A 123 26.84 -11.20 26.41
CA THR A 123 27.01 -11.12 24.95
C THR A 123 25.89 -10.31 24.32
N VAL A 124 24.61 -10.53 24.70
CA VAL A 124 23.47 -9.77 24.25
C VAL A 124 23.60 -8.29 24.61
N THR A 125 24.07 -7.99 25.83
CA THR A 125 24.31 -6.61 26.27
C THR A 125 25.42 -5.93 25.46
N ARG A 126 26.53 -6.63 25.21
CA ARG A 126 27.62 -6.11 24.37
C ARG A 126 27.17 -5.89 22.93
N LEU A 127 26.34 -6.80 22.40
CA LEU A 127 25.76 -6.65 21.07
C LEU A 127 24.80 -5.46 21.00
N HIS A 128 23.93 -5.29 22.00
CA HIS A 128 22.99 -4.18 22.08
C HIS A 128 23.68 -2.82 22.18
N ARG A 129 24.70 -2.72 23.04
CA ARG A 129 25.35 -1.44 23.35
C ARG A 129 26.50 -1.09 22.41
N TYR A 130 27.20 -2.08 21.88
CA TYR A 130 28.48 -1.92 21.18
C TYR A 130 28.59 -2.75 19.90
N LEU A 131 27.52 -3.44 19.47
CA LEU A 131 27.53 -4.39 18.35
C LEU A 131 28.61 -5.49 18.51
N ALA A 132 28.98 -5.80 19.74
CA ALA A 132 30.11 -6.69 20.10
C ALA A 132 31.46 -6.30 19.43
N LEU A 133 31.63 -5.05 18.99
CA LEU A 133 32.87 -4.53 18.44
C LEU A 133 33.90 -4.25 19.55
N PRO A 134 35.21 -4.29 19.24
CA PRO A 134 36.23 -3.99 20.20
C PRO A 134 36.15 -2.54 20.73
N GLY A 135 36.67 -2.35 21.97
CA GLY A 135 36.77 -1.05 22.63
C GLY A 135 35.56 -0.63 23.44
N ASP A 136 34.50 -1.46 23.47
CA ASP A 136 33.27 -1.24 24.27
C ASP A 136 32.81 0.23 24.30
N GLY A 137 32.84 0.89 25.51
CA GLY A 137 32.33 2.25 25.68
C GLY A 137 33.08 3.34 24.93
N ASP A 138 34.35 3.10 24.55
CA ASP A 138 35.19 4.05 23.82
C ASP A 138 35.40 3.67 22.35
N GLY A 139 34.83 2.52 21.93
CA GLY A 139 34.95 1.98 20.59
C GLY A 139 33.91 2.53 19.59
N TRP A 140 34.12 2.19 18.32
CA TRP A 140 33.25 2.53 17.23
C TRP A 140 31.82 1.98 17.41
N GLY A 141 31.67 0.83 18.10
CA GLY A 141 30.35 0.23 18.35
C GLY A 141 29.37 1.19 19.03
N ARG A 142 29.84 1.92 20.05
CA ARG A 142 29.07 2.92 20.77
C ARG A 142 28.65 4.09 19.85
N GLN A 143 29.55 4.52 18.96
CA GLN A 143 29.23 5.62 18.02
C GLN A 143 28.16 5.18 16.99
N ILE A 144 28.27 3.96 16.49
CA ILE A 144 27.31 3.39 15.52
C ILE A 144 25.92 3.22 16.17
N THR A 145 25.85 2.65 17.38
CA THR A 145 24.56 2.49 18.08
C THR A 145 23.97 3.83 18.49
N GLY A 146 24.80 4.80 18.92
CA GLY A 146 24.36 6.17 19.22
C GLY A 146 23.81 6.89 17.99
N PHE A 147 24.50 6.81 16.84
CA PHE A 147 24.00 7.33 15.59
C PHE A 147 22.68 6.66 15.16
N SER A 148 22.57 5.35 15.38
CA SER A 148 21.34 4.60 15.08
C SER A 148 20.18 5.02 15.98
N ALA A 149 20.43 5.39 17.23
CA ALA A 149 19.41 5.97 18.11
C ALA A 149 18.91 7.35 17.60
N LEU A 150 19.83 8.21 17.09
CA LEU A 150 19.44 9.46 16.42
C LEU A 150 18.62 9.17 15.15
N ALA A 151 19.04 8.18 14.36
CA ALA A 151 18.28 7.75 13.18
C ALA A 151 16.89 7.22 13.55
N LEU A 152 16.74 6.53 14.68
CA LEU A 152 15.42 6.05 15.16
C LEU A 152 14.47 7.20 15.46
N ILE A 153 14.95 8.26 16.12
CA ILE A 153 14.16 9.48 16.38
C ILE A 153 13.78 10.14 15.04
N PHE A 154 14.75 10.23 14.11
CA PHE A 154 14.46 10.76 12.78
C PHE A 154 13.42 9.92 12.04
N PHE A 155 13.47 8.58 12.10
CA PHE A 155 12.48 7.69 11.49
C PHE A 155 11.10 7.89 12.10
N ALA A 156 11.01 8.02 13.42
CA ALA A 156 9.76 8.28 14.10
C ALA A 156 9.09 9.57 13.61
N LEU A 157 9.84 10.67 13.56
CA LEU A 157 9.33 11.98 13.14
C LEU A 157 9.08 12.05 11.63
N SER A 158 10.02 11.60 10.81
CA SER A 158 9.88 11.61 9.36
C SER A 158 8.82 10.63 8.87
N GLY A 159 8.71 9.45 9.51
CA GLY A 159 7.67 8.47 9.22
C GLY A 159 6.26 9.01 9.52
N LEU A 160 6.10 9.71 10.65
CA LEU A 160 4.86 10.40 10.99
C LEU A 160 4.49 11.44 9.92
N TYR A 161 5.44 12.27 9.51
CA TYR A 161 5.24 13.28 8.47
C TYR A 161 4.91 12.67 7.11
N LEU A 162 5.63 11.63 6.70
CA LEU A 162 5.43 10.96 5.40
C LEU A 162 4.10 10.20 5.33
N ARG A 163 3.63 9.70 6.48
CA ARG A 163 2.36 8.96 6.60
C ARG A 163 1.16 9.84 6.86
N TRP A 164 1.31 11.13 7.15
CA TRP A 164 0.20 11.98 7.58
C TRP A 164 -1.05 11.78 6.71
N PRO A 165 -2.17 11.26 7.27
CA PRO A 165 -3.34 10.91 6.47
C PRO A 165 -4.13 12.14 6.05
N ARG A 166 -4.83 12.05 4.91
CA ARG A 166 -5.68 13.12 4.38
C ARG A 166 -6.74 13.61 5.37
N LYS A 167 -7.32 12.67 6.11
CA LYS A 167 -8.27 12.97 7.20
C LYS A 167 -7.59 12.67 8.52
N ALA A 168 -6.86 13.66 9.06
CA ALA A 168 -6.07 13.49 10.29
C ALA A 168 -6.91 13.05 11.51
N LEU A 169 -8.20 13.37 11.53
CA LEU A 169 -9.15 12.99 12.58
C LEU A 169 -9.80 11.61 12.38
N ASP A 170 -9.55 10.96 11.24
CA ASP A 170 -10.04 9.59 11.02
C ASP A 170 -9.11 8.59 11.71
N TRP A 171 -9.53 8.09 12.86
CA TRP A 171 -8.77 7.11 13.65
C TRP A 171 -8.52 5.79 12.88
N ARG A 172 -9.41 5.43 11.94
CA ARG A 172 -9.25 4.21 11.11
C ARG A 172 -8.03 4.31 10.21
N ALA A 173 -7.77 5.49 9.66
CA ALA A 173 -6.56 5.74 8.85
C ALA A 173 -5.27 5.56 9.66
N TRP A 174 -5.32 5.75 10.98
CA TRP A 174 -4.16 5.60 11.87
C TRP A 174 -3.96 4.17 12.39
N LEU A 175 -5.04 3.45 12.67
CA LEU A 175 -5.01 2.22 13.47
C LEU A 175 -5.41 0.95 12.71
N VAL A 176 -6.14 1.05 11.59
CA VAL A 176 -6.65 -0.14 10.90
C VAL A 176 -5.62 -0.67 9.91
N LEU A 177 -5.23 -1.94 10.11
CA LEU A 177 -4.33 -2.68 9.22
C LEU A 177 -5.16 -3.45 8.18
N ASP A 178 -5.04 -3.08 6.92
CA ASP A 178 -5.71 -3.78 5.81
C ASP A 178 -4.79 -4.89 5.25
N LEU A 179 -5.06 -6.12 5.68
CA LEU A 179 -4.32 -7.32 5.24
C LEU A 179 -4.83 -7.90 3.91
N ARG A 180 -5.89 -7.34 3.31
CA ARG A 180 -6.40 -7.78 2.01
C ARG A 180 -5.51 -7.29 0.86
N LYS A 181 -4.71 -6.25 1.11
CA LYS A 181 -3.73 -5.76 0.15
C LYS A 181 -2.64 -6.78 -0.10
N THR A 182 -2.07 -6.78 -1.30
CA THR A 182 -1.01 -7.71 -1.71
C THR A 182 0.23 -6.96 -2.20
N GLY A 183 1.36 -7.67 -2.24
CA GLY A 183 2.60 -7.14 -2.81
C GLY A 183 3.10 -5.86 -2.11
N ARG A 184 3.49 -4.85 -2.90
CA ARG A 184 4.04 -3.58 -2.42
C ARG A 184 3.10 -2.84 -1.46
N ASN A 185 1.80 -2.83 -1.76
CA ASN A 185 0.82 -2.10 -0.97
C ASN A 185 0.62 -2.73 0.41
N LEU A 186 0.75 -4.05 0.54
CA LEU A 186 0.78 -4.73 1.83
C LEU A 186 2.02 -4.32 2.65
N TYR A 187 3.21 -4.33 2.03
CA TYR A 187 4.45 -3.94 2.73
C TYR A 187 4.41 -2.49 3.19
N HIS A 188 3.86 -1.59 2.35
CA HIS A 188 3.68 -0.18 2.72
C HIS A 188 2.69 -0.03 3.87
N THR A 189 1.55 -0.71 3.83
CA THR A 189 0.54 -0.68 4.90
C THR A 189 1.11 -1.21 6.22
N LEU A 190 1.82 -2.35 6.19
CA LEU A 190 2.52 -2.90 7.37
C LEU A 190 3.51 -1.90 7.95
N HIS A 191 4.38 -1.34 7.09
CA HIS A 191 5.38 -0.36 7.50
C HIS A 191 4.77 0.90 8.11
N ALA A 192 3.76 1.47 7.46
CA ALA A 192 3.16 2.72 7.86
C ALA A 192 2.25 2.58 9.10
N VAL A 193 1.38 1.57 9.16
CA VAL A 193 0.41 1.41 10.26
C VAL A 193 1.10 0.97 11.54
N ILE A 194 1.93 -0.06 11.47
CA ILE A 194 2.69 -0.53 12.64
C ILE A 194 3.64 0.57 13.12
N GLY A 195 4.27 1.34 12.20
CA GLY A 195 5.10 2.49 12.55
C GLY A 195 4.36 3.55 13.37
N GLY A 196 3.08 3.77 13.07
CA GLY A 196 2.23 4.64 13.90
C GLY A 196 1.96 4.08 15.29
N TRP A 197 1.74 2.77 15.43
CA TRP A 197 1.48 2.13 16.72
C TRP A 197 2.69 2.20 17.66
N VAL A 198 3.90 2.02 17.11
CA VAL A 198 5.14 1.98 17.91
C VAL A 198 5.86 3.32 18.05
N LEU A 199 5.30 4.38 17.46
CA LEU A 199 5.92 5.72 17.40
C LEU A 199 6.39 6.23 18.77
N ILE A 200 5.51 6.16 19.77
CA ILE A 200 5.79 6.68 21.13
C ILE A 200 6.91 5.87 21.78
N PHE A 201 6.89 4.53 21.62
CA PHE A 201 7.93 3.64 22.17
C PHE A 201 9.29 3.91 21.51
N TYR A 202 9.31 4.17 20.21
CA TYR A 202 10.54 4.47 19.48
C TYR A 202 11.13 5.83 19.86
N LEU A 203 10.29 6.85 20.05
CA LEU A 203 10.74 8.13 20.58
C LEU A 203 11.29 7.98 21.99
N LEU A 204 10.60 7.25 22.86
CA LEU A 204 11.05 7.00 24.22
C LEU A 204 12.40 6.25 24.22
N SER A 205 12.50 5.14 23.49
CA SER A 205 13.73 4.33 23.42
C SER A 205 14.88 5.08 22.79
N GLY A 206 14.64 5.87 21.74
CA GLY A 206 15.66 6.71 21.09
C GLY A 206 16.19 7.79 22.02
N LEU A 207 15.29 8.58 22.62
CA LEU A 207 15.67 9.66 23.54
C LEU A 207 16.40 9.13 24.79
N THR A 208 15.92 8.06 25.39
CA THR A 208 16.59 7.45 26.55
C THR A 208 17.89 6.75 26.17
N GLY A 209 17.98 6.15 24.99
CA GLY A 209 19.20 5.49 24.48
C GLY A 209 20.37 6.45 24.27
N LEU A 210 20.10 7.70 23.85
CA LEU A 210 21.13 8.74 23.71
C LEU A 210 21.86 9.08 25.01
N TRP A 211 21.22 8.87 26.13
CA TRP A 211 21.80 9.12 27.46
C TRP A 211 23.13 8.41 27.69
N TRP A 212 23.24 7.18 27.22
CA TRP A 212 24.48 6.40 27.35
C TRP A 212 25.47 6.65 26.20
N SER A 213 24.98 7.10 25.06
CA SER A 213 25.81 7.28 23.87
C SER A 213 26.60 8.59 23.88
N TYR A 214 25.97 9.69 24.35
CA TYR A 214 26.54 11.04 24.25
C TYR A 214 26.56 11.78 25.59
N GLY A 215 27.78 12.16 26.05
CA GLY A 215 27.98 12.95 27.28
C GLY A 215 27.23 14.30 27.23
N TRP A 216 27.37 15.05 26.13
CA TRP A 216 26.70 16.33 25.97
C TRP A 216 25.17 16.24 26.11
N TYR A 217 24.55 15.18 25.60
CA TYR A 217 23.12 14.96 25.71
C TYR A 217 22.71 14.70 27.16
N ARG A 218 23.44 13.82 27.84
CA ARG A 218 23.25 13.53 29.27
C ARG A 218 23.35 14.76 30.13
N ASP A 219 24.38 15.58 29.89
CA ASP A 219 24.59 16.81 30.67
C ASP A 219 23.51 17.83 30.40
N SER A 220 23.05 17.96 29.16
CA SER A 220 21.90 18.83 28.80
C SER A 220 20.60 18.36 29.45
N VAL A 221 20.31 17.06 29.45
CA VAL A 221 19.11 16.51 30.10
C VAL A 221 19.16 16.73 31.62
N ASN A 222 20.33 16.51 32.25
CA ASN A 222 20.53 16.81 33.65
C ASN A 222 20.29 18.29 33.97
N HIS A 223 20.87 19.19 33.19
CA HIS A 223 20.71 20.63 33.38
C HIS A 223 19.22 21.07 33.29
N VAL A 224 18.51 20.54 32.29
CA VAL A 224 17.09 20.88 32.08
C VAL A 224 16.17 20.31 33.15
N LEU A 225 16.39 19.05 33.58
CA LEU A 225 15.46 18.34 34.46
C LEU A 225 15.81 18.52 35.95
N VAL A 226 17.07 18.72 36.31
CA VAL A 226 17.55 18.75 37.70
C VAL A 226 18.12 20.12 38.10
N GLY A 227 18.55 20.93 37.10
CA GLY A 227 19.17 22.24 37.36
C GLY A 227 20.67 22.15 37.69
N GLU A 228 21.29 23.30 38.00
CA GLU A 228 22.74 23.41 38.30
C GLU A 228 23.16 22.70 39.59
N ALA A 229 22.22 22.34 40.46
CA ALA A 229 22.53 21.72 41.78
C ALA A 229 22.97 20.24 41.71
N ALA A 230 23.07 19.62 40.55
CA ALA A 230 23.24 18.18 40.40
C ALA A 230 24.58 17.73 39.81
N SER A 231 25.64 18.48 39.96
CA SER A 231 27.00 17.90 39.93
C SER A 231 27.37 17.51 41.36
N PRO A 232 27.31 16.22 41.73
CA PRO A 232 28.13 15.77 42.80
C PRO A 232 29.58 15.99 42.33
N ALA A 233 30.18 17.07 42.85
CA ALA A 233 31.60 17.23 42.68
C ALA A 233 32.28 15.92 43.15
N HIS A 234 32.80 15.15 42.23
CA HIS A 234 33.81 14.17 42.56
C HIS A 234 35.00 14.98 43.05
N HIS A 235 34.96 15.42 44.29
CA HIS A 235 36.14 15.85 45.00
C HIS A 235 37.01 14.60 45.15
N GLY A 236 37.88 14.37 44.19
CA GLY A 236 39.07 13.59 44.40
C GLY A 236 39.90 14.28 45.48
N GLY A 237 39.55 14.03 46.70
CA GLY A 237 40.44 14.34 47.83
C GLY A 237 41.77 13.60 47.59
N PRO A 238 42.88 14.10 48.20
CA PRO A 238 44.20 13.47 48.04
C PRO A 238 44.08 12.00 48.44
N LYS A 239 44.58 11.10 47.59
CA LYS A 239 44.70 9.66 47.87
C LYS A 239 45.64 9.45 49.02
N THR A 240 45.18 9.68 50.23
CA THR A 240 45.80 9.15 51.45
C THR A 240 45.55 7.65 51.51
N ALA A 241 46.50 6.90 52.03
CA ALA A 241 46.60 5.41 52.15
C ALA A 241 45.31 4.63 51.85
N ALA A 242 45.44 3.55 51.08
CA ALA A 242 44.29 2.72 50.67
C ALA A 242 43.36 2.45 51.87
N PRO A 243 42.12 2.95 51.87
CA PRO A 243 41.24 2.75 53.00
C PRO A 243 40.92 1.27 53.16
N LEU A 244 40.84 0.80 54.42
CA LEU A 244 40.40 -0.55 54.72
C LEU A 244 38.94 -0.75 54.17
N PRO A 245 38.55 -1.96 53.73
CA PRO A 245 37.19 -2.23 53.24
C PRO A 245 36.16 -1.95 54.34
N PRO A 246 34.95 -1.49 53.98
CA PRO A 246 33.88 -1.26 54.94
C PRO A 246 33.41 -2.57 55.58
N ASP A 247 33.07 -2.50 56.90
CA ASP A 247 32.47 -3.65 57.60
C ASP A 247 30.96 -3.74 57.31
N PRO A 248 30.47 -4.82 56.68
CA PRO A 248 29.03 -5.00 56.39
C PRO A 248 28.16 -4.96 57.67
N ALA A 249 28.67 -5.42 58.80
CA ALA A 249 27.90 -5.48 60.06
C ALA A 249 27.71 -4.10 60.71
N ILE A 250 28.74 -3.25 60.63
CA ILE A 250 28.66 -1.87 61.12
C ILE A 250 27.69 -1.08 60.22
N ALA A 251 27.86 -1.20 58.92
CA ALA A 251 27.05 -0.51 57.94
C ALA A 251 25.57 -0.95 58.03
N TRP A 252 25.29 -2.24 58.21
CA TRP A 252 23.94 -2.77 58.29
C TRP A 252 23.20 -2.28 59.56
N ARG A 253 23.89 -2.32 60.72
CA ARG A 253 23.30 -1.78 61.95
C ARG A 253 22.97 -0.29 61.85
N ALA A 254 23.81 0.50 61.24
CA ALA A 254 23.54 1.90 60.97
C ALA A 254 22.34 2.12 60.02
N PHE A 255 22.24 1.27 59.00
CA PHE A 255 21.11 1.24 58.07
C PHE A 255 19.78 0.91 58.80
N GLU A 256 19.75 -0.18 59.60
CA GLU A 256 18.57 -0.55 60.38
C GLU A 256 18.15 0.56 61.36
N HIS A 257 19.11 1.20 61.97
CA HIS A 257 18.78 2.33 62.89
C HIS A 257 18.22 3.54 62.14
N ALA A 258 18.77 3.88 60.97
CA ALA A 258 18.33 5.00 60.13
C ALA A 258 16.95 4.79 59.51
N THR A 259 16.57 3.55 59.28
CA THR A 259 15.36 3.16 58.58
C THR A 259 14.36 2.43 59.50
N ALA A 260 14.54 2.59 60.81
CA ALA A 260 13.69 1.90 61.80
C ALA A 260 12.21 2.11 61.54
N GLY A 261 11.43 1.04 61.45
CA GLY A 261 10.02 1.04 61.16
C GLY A 261 9.63 1.11 59.67
N THR A 262 10.61 1.14 58.78
CA THR A 262 10.34 1.10 57.32
C THR A 262 10.58 -0.30 56.76
N HIS A 263 9.58 -0.88 56.11
CA HIS A 263 9.70 -2.16 55.40
C HIS A 263 10.15 -1.90 53.95
N TYR A 264 11.12 -2.71 53.48
CA TYR A 264 11.62 -2.65 52.11
C TYR A 264 11.47 -4.01 51.43
N SER A 265 11.04 -4.03 50.20
CA SER A 265 10.87 -5.26 49.42
C SER A 265 12.20 -5.85 48.91
N ALA A 266 13.23 -5.03 48.79
CA ALA A 266 14.59 -5.46 48.46
C ALA A 266 15.62 -4.44 48.96
N VAL A 267 16.80 -4.94 49.41
CA VAL A 267 17.91 -4.07 49.83
C VAL A 267 19.18 -4.51 49.07
N THR A 268 19.83 -3.54 48.42
CA THR A 268 21.12 -3.70 47.78
C THR A 268 22.17 -2.97 48.65
N LEU A 269 23.09 -3.72 49.22
CA LEU A 269 24.28 -3.19 49.90
C LEU A 269 25.47 -3.27 48.94
N SER A 270 26.10 -2.14 48.67
CA SER A 270 27.35 -2.06 47.86
C SER A 270 28.49 -1.57 48.73
N LEU A 271 29.53 -2.36 48.86
CA LEU A 271 30.75 -2.07 49.63
C LEU A 271 31.79 -1.51 48.68
N ARG A 272 32.21 -0.27 48.91
CA ARG A 272 33.19 0.43 48.07
C ARG A 272 34.58 0.42 48.61
N ASP A 273 35.58 0.40 47.75
CA ASP A 273 37.00 0.41 48.14
C ASP A 273 37.45 1.69 48.87
N ASN A 274 36.65 2.76 48.79
CA ASN A 274 36.89 4.02 49.53
C ASN A 274 36.40 3.98 51.01
N GLY A 275 35.90 2.83 51.47
CA GLY A 275 35.40 2.66 52.85
C GLY A 275 33.91 2.95 53.03
N GLU A 276 33.21 3.40 52.01
CA GLU A 276 31.78 3.67 52.03
C GLU A 276 30.94 2.41 51.79
N ALA A 277 29.82 2.29 52.51
CA ALA A 277 28.74 1.35 52.28
C ALA A 277 27.53 2.09 51.70
N GLN A 278 27.10 1.73 50.51
CA GLN A 278 25.98 2.35 49.84
C GLN A 278 24.78 1.41 49.82
N PHE A 279 23.64 1.87 50.34
CA PHE A 279 22.38 1.14 50.38
C PHE A 279 21.44 1.72 49.37
N ARG A 280 20.75 0.82 48.64
CA ARG A 280 19.58 1.14 47.87
C ARG A 280 18.45 0.23 48.36
N ALA A 281 17.44 0.82 49.01
CA ALA A 281 16.36 0.09 49.65
C ALA A 281 15.06 0.32 48.88
N LYS A 282 14.56 -0.72 48.20
CA LYS A 282 13.37 -0.67 47.36
C LYS A 282 12.11 -0.62 48.23
N LEU A 283 11.25 0.36 47.96
CA LEU A 283 10.00 0.53 48.66
C LEU A 283 9.02 -0.62 48.40
N PRO A 284 8.14 -0.96 49.33
CA PRO A 284 7.05 -1.90 49.07
C PRO A 284 6.13 -1.36 47.98
N ASN A 285 5.62 -2.25 47.14
CA ASN A 285 4.76 -1.89 46.00
C ASN A 285 5.40 -0.92 44.99
N ALA A 286 6.72 -0.86 44.96
CA ALA A 286 7.47 -0.08 43.98
C ALA A 286 7.14 -0.53 42.54
N ARG A 287 6.72 0.41 41.71
CA ARG A 287 6.38 0.15 40.30
C ARG A 287 7.60 -0.26 39.45
N HIS A 288 8.82 0.10 39.87
CA HIS A 288 10.10 -0.32 39.26
C HIS A 288 11.24 -0.23 40.31
N ASP A 289 12.41 -0.75 39.94
CA ASP A 289 13.54 -0.92 40.85
C ASP A 289 14.22 0.37 41.33
N ARG A 290 13.90 1.51 40.68
CA ARG A 290 14.46 2.82 41.09
C ARG A 290 13.58 3.59 42.09
N VAL A 291 12.41 3.05 42.44
CA VAL A 291 11.60 3.57 43.55
C VAL A 291 12.20 3.07 44.84
N SER A 292 13.29 3.69 45.26
CA SER A 292 14.14 3.25 46.42
C SER A 292 14.71 4.44 47.15
N ASP A 293 14.85 4.28 48.44
CA ASP A 293 15.64 5.17 49.30
C ASP A 293 17.14 4.87 49.11
N GLU A 294 17.95 5.91 49.12
CA GLU A 294 19.42 5.77 48.99
C GLU A 294 20.14 6.28 50.22
N LEU A 295 20.95 5.45 50.83
CA LEU A 295 21.80 5.83 51.99
C LEU A 295 23.26 5.53 51.64
N THR A 296 24.12 6.47 52.04
CA THR A 296 25.56 6.27 52.05
C THR A 296 26.07 6.38 53.49
N ILE A 297 26.79 5.39 53.95
CA ILE A 297 27.28 5.23 55.32
C ILE A 297 28.79 5.03 55.27
N ASP A 298 29.54 5.69 56.15
CA ASP A 298 30.92 5.30 56.39
C ASP A 298 30.94 3.90 57.07
N GLY A 299 31.43 2.91 56.31
CA GLY A 299 31.36 1.51 56.72
C GLY A 299 32.24 1.14 57.91
N ARG A 300 32.95 2.08 58.50
CA ARG A 300 33.81 1.91 59.69
C ARG A 300 33.21 2.54 60.91
N SER A 301 32.77 3.79 60.77
CA SER A 301 32.19 4.52 61.90
C SER A 301 30.69 4.27 62.08
N GLY A 302 30.01 3.83 61.01
CA GLY A 302 28.56 3.75 60.97
C GLY A 302 27.88 5.13 60.83
N GLU A 303 28.66 6.21 60.51
CA GLU A 303 28.12 7.53 60.29
C GLU A 303 27.40 7.63 58.98
N ILE A 304 26.18 8.18 58.95
CA ILE A 304 25.42 8.41 57.76
C ILE A 304 25.95 9.65 57.06
N THR A 305 26.58 9.48 55.91
CA THR A 305 27.12 10.58 55.08
C THR A 305 26.10 11.18 54.14
N SER A 306 25.08 10.41 53.75
CA SER A 306 23.98 10.87 52.92
C SER A 306 22.72 9.99 53.08
N PHE A 307 21.52 10.61 53.18
CA PHE A 307 20.26 9.92 53.10
C PHE A 307 19.31 10.68 52.18
N VAL A 308 18.92 10.03 51.11
CA VAL A 308 18.01 10.58 50.10
C VAL A 308 16.78 9.68 49.96
N PRO A 309 15.71 9.99 50.73
CA PRO A 309 14.43 9.28 50.62
C PRO A 309 13.83 9.53 49.25
N TYR A 310 13.22 8.49 48.65
CA TYR A 310 12.54 8.60 47.36
C TYR A 310 11.46 9.68 47.35
N ALA A 311 10.71 9.81 48.45
CA ALA A 311 9.64 10.81 48.60
C ALA A 311 10.11 12.28 48.48
N GLN A 312 11.42 12.54 48.66
CA GLN A 312 11.99 13.88 48.55
C GLN A 312 12.53 14.18 47.15
N ARG A 313 12.54 13.22 46.21
CA ARG A 313 12.99 13.44 44.85
C ARG A 313 12.01 14.30 44.08
N THR A 314 12.54 15.28 43.37
CA THR A 314 11.74 16.04 42.38
C THR A 314 11.42 15.14 41.18
N LEU A 315 10.40 15.48 40.39
CA LEU A 315 10.04 14.76 39.19
C LEU A 315 11.24 14.63 38.22
N GLY A 316 12.02 15.69 38.07
CA GLY A 316 13.23 15.71 37.23
C GLY A 316 14.29 14.70 37.72
N GLN A 317 14.52 14.65 39.02
CA GLN A 317 15.45 13.68 39.64
C GLN A 317 14.95 12.25 39.48
N ASP A 318 13.63 12.01 39.64
CA ASP A 318 13.05 10.69 39.44
C ASP A 318 13.21 10.23 37.98
N ILE A 319 12.92 11.10 37.00
CA ILE A 319 13.12 10.80 35.57
C ILE A 319 14.57 10.46 35.28
N VAL A 320 15.52 11.27 35.74
CA VAL A 320 16.96 11.07 35.47
C VAL A 320 17.47 9.78 36.09
N THR A 321 17.12 9.49 37.34
CA THR A 321 17.53 8.25 38.01
C THR A 321 16.87 7.02 37.42
N SER A 322 15.70 7.19 36.81
CA SER A 322 14.88 6.11 36.23
C SER A 322 15.02 5.97 34.70
N ILE A 323 16.00 6.63 34.05
CA ILE A 323 16.20 6.55 32.59
C ILE A 323 16.32 5.11 32.08
N TYR A 324 16.97 4.23 32.83
CA TYR A 324 17.05 2.80 32.49
C TYR A 324 15.67 2.13 32.49
N GLU A 325 14.86 2.44 33.49
CA GLU A 325 13.50 1.90 33.61
C GLU A 325 12.57 2.48 32.54
N LEU A 326 12.76 3.73 32.17
CA LEU A 326 12.08 4.35 31.04
C LEU A 326 12.49 3.69 29.72
N HIS A 327 13.78 3.42 29.53
CA HIS A 327 14.31 2.81 28.30
C HIS A 327 13.72 1.41 28.05
N ARG A 328 13.64 0.57 29.08
CA ARG A 328 13.05 -0.76 28.99
C ARG A 328 11.53 -0.79 29.22
N GLY A 329 10.89 0.36 29.44
CA GLY A 329 9.45 0.48 29.66
C GLY A 329 8.98 0.13 31.09
N ALA A 330 9.86 -0.33 31.97
CA ALA A 330 9.51 -0.77 33.32
C ALA A 330 9.02 0.39 34.22
N TYR A 331 9.33 1.62 33.89
CA TYR A 331 8.79 2.79 34.56
C TYR A 331 7.24 2.83 34.54
N PHE A 332 6.62 2.26 33.51
CA PHE A 332 5.17 2.11 33.35
C PHE A 332 4.66 0.71 33.77
N GLY A 333 5.47 -0.03 34.55
CA GLY A 333 5.17 -1.38 35.01
C GLY A 333 5.26 -2.44 33.87
N LEU A 334 4.63 -3.59 34.12
CA LEU A 334 4.70 -4.74 33.21
C LEU A 334 4.15 -4.42 31.79
N LEU A 335 3.04 -3.66 31.71
CA LEU A 335 2.44 -3.30 30.43
C LEU A 335 3.39 -2.43 29.60
N GLY A 336 4.09 -1.50 30.24
CA GLY A 336 5.10 -0.67 29.57
C GLY A 336 6.29 -1.51 29.06
N ARG A 337 6.76 -2.49 29.85
CA ARG A 337 7.83 -3.44 29.44
C ARG A 337 7.39 -4.27 28.23
N ILE A 338 6.20 -4.85 28.27
CA ILE A 338 5.64 -5.60 27.14
C ILE A 338 5.53 -4.69 25.91
N GLY A 339 5.03 -3.47 26.07
CA GLY A 339 4.89 -2.51 24.97
C GLY A 339 6.22 -2.16 24.30
N VAL A 340 7.26 -1.85 25.10
CA VAL A 340 8.61 -1.57 24.58
C VAL A 340 9.22 -2.81 23.92
N ALA A 341 9.07 -4.01 24.52
CA ALA A 341 9.60 -5.24 23.94
C ALA A 341 8.94 -5.58 22.59
N LEU A 342 7.61 -5.50 22.51
CA LEU A 342 6.88 -5.71 21.27
C LEU A 342 7.26 -4.68 20.21
N ALA A 343 7.35 -3.41 20.58
CA ALA A 343 7.84 -2.36 19.68
C ALA A 343 9.26 -2.65 19.19
N SER A 344 10.17 -3.08 20.08
CA SER A 344 11.54 -3.44 19.71
C SER A 344 11.58 -4.60 18.71
N LEU A 345 10.74 -5.61 18.85
CA LEU A 345 10.61 -6.73 17.90
C LEU A 345 10.07 -6.34 16.54
N THR A 346 9.44 -5.17 16.40
CA THR A 346 9.03 -4.67 15.08
C THR A 346 10.18 -4.02 14.28
N MET A 347 11.34 -3.73 14.87
CA MET A 347 12.49 -3.15 14.15
C MET A 347 13.00 -4.04 13.00
N PRO A 348 13.17 -5.36 13.16
CA PRO A 348 13.47 -6.25 12.03
C PRO A 348 12.39 -6.20 10.94
N LEU A 349 11.11 -6.11 11.30
CA LEU A 349 10.01 -6.01 10.34
C LEU A 349 10.14 -4.75 9.48
N PHE A 350 10.47 -3.60 10.09
CA PHE A 350 10.69 -2.37 9.32
C PHE A 350 11.89 -2.44 8.41
N THR A 351 12.96 -3.08 8.85
CA THR A 351 14.14 -3.32 8.02
C THR A 351 13.77 -4.19 6.82
N ILE A 352 13.10 -5.32 7.03
CA ILE A 352 12.67 -6.23 5.98
C ILE A 352 11.71 -5.54 5.01
N THR A 353 10.66 -4.90 5.51
CA THR A 353 9.67 -4.21 4.67
C THR A 353 10.30 -3.04 3.90
N GLY A 354 11.22 -2.30 4.51
CA GLY A 354 11.99 -1.24 3.87
C GLY A 354 12.83 -1.76 2.69
N PHE A 355 13.55 -2.87 2.87
CA PHE A 355 14.30 -3.53 1.79
C PHE A 355 13.39 -4.07 0.70
N LEU A 356 12.26 -4.71 1.04
CA LEU A 356 11.30 -5.21 0.06
C LEU A 356 10.72 -4.08 -0.80
N LEU A 357 10.34 -2.95 -0.18
CA LEU A 357 9.88 -1.75 -0.89
C LEU A 357 10.96 -1.17 -1.81
N TYR A 358 12.22 -1.15 -1.36
CA TYR A 358 13.35 -0.71 -2.16
C TYR A 358 13.60 -1.59 -3.37
N PHE A 359 13.69 -2.91 -3.17
CA PHE A 359 13.95 -3.85 -4.27
C PHE A 359 12.79 -3.88 -5.28
N ALA A 360 11.55 -3.80 -4.81
CA ALA A 360 10.38 -3.69 -5.68
C ALA A 360 10.48 -2.44 -6.59
N ARG A 361 10.83 -1.27 -6.01
CA ARG A 361 11.04 -0.04 -6.77
C ARG A 361 12.20 -0.14 -7.76
N ARG A 362 13.32 -0.74 -7.36
CA ARG A 362 14.50 -0.91 -8.20
C ARG A 362 14.25 -1.85 -9.36
N ARG A 363 13.60 -3.01 -9.13
CA ARG A 363 13.20 -3.97 -10.17
C ARG A 363 12.28 -3.32 -11.18
N ARG A 364 11.26 -2.58 -10.72
CA ARG A 364 10.34 -1.84 -11.59
C ARG A 364 11.07 -0.84 -12.47
N LYS A 365 11.99 -0.04 -11.90
CA LYS A 365 12.79 0.93 -12.65
C LYS A 365 13.70 0.27 -13.69
N GLN A 366 14.28 -0.89 -13.36
CA GLN A 366 15.12 -1.65 -14.30
C GLN A 366 14.29 -2.28 -15.42
N ALA A 367 13.15 -2.90 -15.11
CA ALA A 367 12.23 -3.47 -16.08
C ALA A 367 11.70 -2.42 -17.06
N LEU A 368 11.34 -1.23 -16.57
CA LEU A 368 10.93 -0.10 -17.41
C LEU A 368 12.05 0.37 -18.33
N LYS A 369 13.29 0.49 -17.82
CA LYS A 369 14.44 0.87 -18.64
C LYS A 369 14.75 -0.17 -19.72
N ALA A 370 14.67 -1.46 -19.40
CA ALA A 370 14.85 -2.54 -20.37
C ALA A 370 13.76 -2.49 -21.45
N ALA A 371 12.48 -2.37 -21.06
CA ALA A 371 11.36 -2.29 -21.99
C ALA A 371 11.45 -1.09 -22.94
N VAL A 372 11.92 0.07 -22.46
CA VAL A 372 12.14 1.26 -23.31
C VAL A 372 13.31 1.03 -24.27
N ARG A 373 14.39 0.39 -23.81
CA ARG A 373 15.57 0.11 -24.64
C ARG A 373 15.28 -0.88 -25.77
N ASP A 374 14.48 -1.93 -25.50
CA ASP A 374 14.04 -2.89 -26.51
C ASP A 374 13.11 -2.27 -27.58
N MET A 375 12.59 -1.07 -27.31
CA MET A 375 11.72 -0.30 -28.24
C MET A 375 12.46 0.82 -28.97
N GLU A 376 13.76 0.94 -28.80
CA GLU A 376 14.61 1.95 -29.47
C GLU A 376 14.90 1.59 -30.93
N ALA A 377 13.87 1.68 -31.78
CA ALA A 377 14.09 2.11 -33.17
C ALA A 377 13.82 3.63 -33.21
N PRO A 378 14.71 4.47 -33.77
CA PRO A 378 14.43 5.90 -33.88
C PRO A 378 13.33 6.10 -34.91
N LEU A 379 12.10 6.30 -34.43
CA LEU A 379 11.03 6.91 -35.21
C LEU A 379 11.38 8.39 -35.32
N ALA A 380 11.96 8.78 -36.48
CA ALA A 380 12.20 10.19 -36.80
C ALA A 380 10.85 10.93 -36.72
N PRO A 381 10.74 12.01 -35.94
CA PRO A 381 9.50 12.77 -35.86
C PRO A 381 9.24 13.41 -37.25
N SER A 382 8.25 12.88 -37.96
CA SER A 382 7.70 13.58 -39.16
C SER A 382 7.01 14.84 -38.66
N ALA A 383 7.32 15.97 -39.25
CA ALA A 383 6.71 17.25 -38.89
C ALA A 383 5.19 17.28 -39.20
N ASP A 384 4.73 16.41 -40.11
CA ASP A 384 3.35 16.37 -40.62
C ASP A 384 2.60 15.09 -40.19
N ALA A 385 2.89 14.54 -39.02
CA ALA A 385 2.19 13.36 -38.51
C ALA A 385 0.72 13.67 -38.20
N ALA A 386 -0.21 13.00 -38.89
CA ALA A 386 -1.65 13.16 -38.66
C ALA A 386 -2.09 12.65 -37.27
N ILE A 387 -1.38 11.74 -36.64
CA ILE A 387 -1.65 11.19 -35.28
C ILE A 387 -0.40 11.35 -34.44
N LEU A 388 -0.51 12.17 -33.41
CA LEU A 388 0.53 12.33 -32.39
C LEU A 388 0.18 11.55 -31.12
N VAL A 389 1.15 10.82 -30.55
CA VAL A 389 1.03 10.16 -29.24
C VAL A 389 2.00 10.86 -28.29
N ALA A 390 1.49 11.88 -27.61
CA ALA A 390 2.28 12.70 -26.71
C ALA A 390 2.42 12.02 -25.34
N PHE A 391 3.62 12.09 -24.71
CA PHE A 391 3.79 11.55 -23.37
C PHE A 391 4.46 12.53 -22.41
N ALA A 392 3.96 12.54 -21.19
CA ALA A 392 4.56 13.21 -20.04
C ALA A 392 5.02 12.16 -19.04
N SER A 393 6.33 11.91 -18.94
CA SER A 393 6.85 10.79 -18.15
C SER A 393 7.96 11.25 -17.20
N GLN A 394 7.88 10.82 -15.93
CA GLN A 394 8.95 11.00 -14.94
C GLN A 394 9.77 9.72 -14.74
N THR A 395 9.14 8.55 -14.84
CA THR A 395 9.75 7.25 -14.54
C THR A 395 9.90 6.35 -15.75
N GLY A 396 9.35 6.72 -16.92
CA GLY A 396 9.35 5.94 -18.16
C GLY A 396 8.06 5.17 -18.43
N SER A 397 7.11 5.08 -17.50
CA SER A 397 5.85 4.35 -17.69
C SER A 397 4.98 4.95 -18.80
N ALA A 398 4.76 6.28 -18.76
CA ALA A 398 3.97 6.96 -19.79
C ALA A 398 4.65 6.89 -21.18
N GLU A 399 5.97 6.99 -21.24
CA GLU A 399 6.71 6.81 -22.48
C GLU A 399 6.53 5.40 -23.06
N ARG A 400 6.64 4.36 -22.24
CA ARG A 400 6.42 2.98 -22.67
C ARG A 400 5.02 2.80 -23.27
N LEU A 401 3.99 3.28 -22.57
CA LEU A 401 2.61 3.16 -23.04
C LEU A 401 2.35 3.98 -24.30
N ALA A 402 2.93 5.17 -24.41
CA ALA A 402 2.84 6.00 -25.62
C ALA A 402 3.50 5.31 -26.84
N ARG A 403 4.65 4.67 -26.67
CA ARG A 403 5.30 3.91 -27.72
C ARG A 403 4.49 2.67 -28.13
N LEU A 404 3.89 1.96 -27.18
CA LEU A 404 2.95 0.86 -27.46
C LEU A 404 1.73 1.37 -28.22
N THR A 405 1.15 2.49 -27.82
CA THR A 405 0.03 3.17 -28.48
C THR A 405 0.39 3.53 -29.93
N ALA A 406 1.53 4.16 -30.14
CA ALA A 406 1.99 4.53 -31.48
C ALA A 406 2.27 3.31 -32.38
N LYS A 407 2.81 2.23 -31.81
CA LYS A 407 3.03 0.97 -32.55
C LYS A 407 1.71 0.28 -32.93
N ALA A 408 0.67 0.42 -32.11
CA ALA A 408 -0.64 -0.17 -32.38
C ALA A 408 -1.43 0.59 -33.46
N LEU A 409 -1.23 1.90 -33.60
CA LEU A 409 -1.97 2.75 -34.54
C LEU A 409 -1.11 3.07 -35.78
N PRO A 410 -1.54 2.67 -37.00
CA PRO A 410 -0.83 3.01 -38.24
C PRO A 410 -0.66 4.52 -38.40
N GLY A 411 0.54 4.98 -38.72
CA GLY A 411 0.86 6.39 -38.93
C GLY A 411 0.95 7.25 -37.67
N ALA A 412 0.84 6.66 -36.46
CA ALA A 412 1.01 7.39 -35.22
C ALA A 412 2.49 7.55 -34.83
N VAL A 413 2.84 8.74 -34.34
CA VAL A 413 4.22 9.10 -33.94
C VAL A 413 4.29 9.40 -32.44
N PRO A 414 5.15 8.72 -31.65
CA PRO A 414 5.32 9.03 -30.26
C PRO A 414 6.21 10.27 -30.10
N ILE A 415 5.80 11.22 -29.25
CA ILE A 415 6.50 12.47 -29.00
C ILE A 415 6.45 12.84 -27.52
N ALA A 416 7.55 13.37 -26.98
CA ALA A 416 7.50 13.90 -25.63
C ALA A 416 6.65 15.18 -25.59
N LEU A 417 5.74 15.31 -24.63
CA LEU A 417 4.77 16.41 -24.57
C LEU A 417 5.46 17.80 -24.56
N HIS A 418 6.64 17.92 -23.97
CA HIS A 418 7.41 19.18 -23.98
C HIS A 418 7.97 19.57 -25.36
N GLN A 419 7.96 18.67 -26.33
CA GLN A 419 8.38 18.90 -27.73
C GLN A 419 7.19 19.24 -28.64
N VAL A 420 5.98 19.15 -28.12
CA VAL A 420 4.76 19.53 -28.85
C VAL A 420 4.68 21.05 -28.87
N ASP A 421 4.56 21.63 -30.06
CA ASP A 421 4.40 23.06 -30.30
C ASP A 421 3.10 23.34 -31.08
N ALA A 422 2.76 24.62 -31.22
CA ALA A 422 1.53 25.04 -31.91
C ALA A 422 1.49 24.58 -33.37
N GLY A 423 2.63 24.52 -34.07
CA GLY A 423 2.68 24.07 -35.46
C GLY A 423 2.33 22.58 -35.60
N ARG A 424 2.87 21.75 -34.70
CA ARG A 424 2.54 20.31 -34.67
C ARG A 424 1.10 20.04 -34.28
N LEU A 425 0.54 20.82 -33.35
CA LEU A 425 -0.88 20.70 -33.01
C LEU A 425 -1.77 21.10 -34.17
N ALA A 426 -1.41 22.15 -34.90
CA ALA A 426 -2.16 22.58 -36.09
C ALA A 426 -2.11 21.58 -37.26
N ALA A 427 -1.00 20.83 -37.40
CA ALA A 427 -0.86 19.80 -38.43
C ALA A 427 -1.53 18.47 -38.05
N ALA A 428 -1.68 18.19 -36.77
CA ALA A 428 -2.27 16.94 -36.28
C ALA A 428 -3.78 16.94 -36.39
N ARG A 429 -4.35 15.79 -36.76
CA ARG A 429 -5.81 15.53 -36.67
C ARG A 429 -6.20 14.85 -35.38
N ARG A 430 -5.25 14.12 -34.78
CA ARG A 430 -5.48 13.38 -33.55
C ARG A 430 -4.30 13.48 -32.61
N LEU A 431 -4.61 13.70 -31.33
CA LEU A 431 -3.64 13.76 -30.23
C LEU A 431 -4.03 12.77 -29.13
N LEU A 432 -3.24 11.74 -28.94
CA LEU A 432 -3.38 10.82 -27.82
C LEU A 432 -2.33 11.19 -26.77
N VAL A 433 -2.75 11.46 -25.54
CA VAL A 433 -1.85 11.90 -24.49
C VAL A 433 -1.75 10.83 -23.39
N VAL A 434 -0.52 10.43 -23.06
CA VAL A 434 -0.23 9.56 -21.90
C VAL A 434 0.48 10.40 -20.85
N ALA A 435 -0.23 10.84 -19.83
CA ALA A 435 0.24 11.84 -18.87
C ALA A 435 0.44 11.26 -17.48
N SER A 436 1.68 11.19 -17.01
CA SER A 436 1.98 10.85 -15.61
C SER A 436 1.81 12.07 -14.72
N THR A 437 1.16 11.88 -13.59
CA THR A 437 1.14 12.84 -12.48
C THR A 437 2.27 12.53 -11.50
N TYR A 438 2.95 13.54 -11.00
CA TYR A 438 4.05 13.43 -10.05
C TYR A 438 3.73 14.15 -8.73
N GLY A 439 4.11 13.52 -7.60
CA GLY A 439 3.90 14.12 -6.27
C GLY A 439 2.44 14.42 -5.97
N GLU A 440 2.15 15.61 -5.49
CA GLU A 440 0.82 16.05 -5.04
C GLU A 440 -0.11 16.53 -6.18
N GLY A 441 0.13 16.11 -7.43
CA GLY A 441 -0.65 16.51 -8.59
C GLY A 441 0.14 17.27 -9.65
N GLU A 442 1.45 17.42 -9.48
CA GLU A 442 2.29 18.21 -10.38
C GLU A 442 2.60 17.47 -11.70
N PRO A 443 2.83 18.21 -12.82
CA PRO A 443 3.37 17.63 -14.03
C PRO A 443 4.81 17.13 -13.82
N PRO A 444 5.26 16.09 -14.56
CA PRO A 444 6.66 15.69 -14.61
C PRO A 444 7.59 16.88 -14.89
N ASP A 445 8.80 16.87 -14.32
CA ASP A 445 9.75 18.00 -14.41
C ASP A 445 10.00 18.48 -15.84
N ALA A 446 10.13 17.55 -16.79
CA ALA A 446 10.37 17.85 -18.20
C ALA A 446 9.23 18.66 -18.86
N VAL A 447 7.99 18.55 -18.34
CA VAL A 447 6.79 19.17 -18.95
C VAL A 447 6.32 20.42 -18.23
N ARG A 448 6.91 20.80 -17.09
CA ARG A 448 6.53 22.01 -16.33
C ARG A 448 6.57 23.30 -17.17
N ARG A 449 7.55 23.40 -18.08
CA ARG A 449 7.66 24.55 -18.97
C ARG A 449 6.55 24.56 -20.02
N PHE A 450 6.19 23.41 -20.56
CA PHE A 450 5.09 23.23 -21.51
C PHE A 450 3.77 23.63 -20.83
N ALA A 451 3.46 23.07 -19.66
CA ALA A 451 2.24 23.36 -18.91
C ALA A 451 2.07 24.87 -18.69
N ARG A 452 3.12 25.58 -18.27
CA ARG A 452 3.05 27.04 -18.05
C ARG A 452 2.93 27.87 -19.33
N ARG A 453 3.55 27.45 -20.45
CA ARG A 453 3.61 28.24 -21.69
C ARG A 453 2.47 27.93 -22.65
N MET A 454 2.13 26.64 -22.82
CA MET A 454 1.14 26.20 -23.79
C MET A 454 -0.25 26.10 -23.16
N MET A 455 -0.35 25.48 -21.98
CA MET A 455 -1.65 25.28 -21.33
C MET A 455 -2.21 26.56 -20.66
N GLY A 456 -1.37 27.53 -20.40
CA GLY A 456 -1.75 28.85 -19.87
C GLY A 456 -2.18 29.87 -20.93
N GLN A 457 -2.18 29.50 -22.21
CA GLN A 457 -2.58 30.41 -23.30
C GLN A 457 -3.80 29.83 -24.06
N PRO A 458 -4.76 30.69 -24.47
CA PRO A 458 -5.86 30.24 -25.31
C PRO A 458 -5.34 29.81 -26.68
N GLY A 459 -5.94 28.75 -27.22
CA GLY A 459 -5.68 28.23 -28.57
C GLY A 459 -6.99 27.84 -29.25
N ASP A 460 -6.95 27.54 -30.54
CA ASP A 460 -8.07 26.94 -31.26
C ASP A 460 -7.65 25.55 -31.76
N TYR A 461 -8.20 24.52 -31.07
CA TYR A 461 -7.95 23.11 -31.38
C TYR A 461 -9.23 22.39 -31.86
N SER A 462 -10.20 23.14 -32.40
CA SER A 462 -11.50 22.60 -32.88
C SER A 462 -11.36 21.55 -33.99
N HIS A 463 -10.22 21.53 -34.68
CA HIS A 463 -9.88 20.55 -35.72
C HIS A 463 -9.30 19.24 -35.17
N LEU A 464 -9.00 19.19 -33.85
CA LEU A 464 -8.23 18.12 -33.21
C LEU A 464 -9.12 17.18 -32.41
N ASP A 465 -9.05 15.89 -32.73
CA ASP A 465 -9.61 14.82 -31.88
C ASP A 465 -8.56 14.40 -30.85
N TYR A 466 -8.97 14.19 -29.58
CA TYR A 466 -8.04 13.78 -28.56
C TYR A 466 -8.56 12.73 -27.59
N ALA A 467 -7.62 12.03 -26.92
CA ALA A 467 -7.90 11.20 -25.75
C ALA A 467 -6.71 11.23 -24.77
N VAL A 468 -6.99 11.02 -23.49
CA VAL A 468 -6.00 11.07 -22.42
C VAL A 468 -6.00 9.78 -21.60
N LEU A 469 -4.81 9.16 -21.45
CA LEU A 469 -4.52 8.16 -20.45
C LEU A 469 -3.76 8.84 -19.33
N ALA A 470 -4.40 9.02 -18.19
CA ALA A 470 -3.85 9.69 -17.02
C ALA A 470 -3.25 8.67 -16.06
N LEU A 471 -1.95 8.76 -15.79
CA LEU A 471 -1.24 7.89 -14.87
C LEU A 471 -1.05 8.61 -13.54
N GLY A 472 -1.40 7.93 -12.46
CA GLY A 472 -1.27 8.45 -11.10
C GLY A 472 -0.93 7.35 -10.10
N ASP A 473 -0.96 7.73 -8.84
CA ASP A 473 -0.88 6.81 -7.71
C ASP A 473 -1.91 7.32 -6.68
N ARG A 474 -2.89 6.49 -6.35
CA ARG A 474 -4.00 6.84 -5.42
C ARG A 474 -3.53 7.08 -3.99
N GLU A 475 -2.27 6.82 -3.69
CA GLU A 475 -1.67 7.19 -2.41
C GLU A 475 -1.47 8.71 -2.27
N TYR A 476 -1.52 9.47 -3.39
CA TYR A 476 -1.36 10.94 -3.40
C TYR A 476 -2.69 11.65 -3.64
N ASP A 477 -2.84 12.84 -3.03
CA ASP A 477 -4.07 13.65 -3.12
C ASP A 477 -4.41 14.08 -4.56
N GLY A 478 -3.38 14.38 -5.34
CA GLY A 478 -3.50 14.74 -6.73
C GLY A 478 -3.50 13.54 -7.69
N PHE A 479 -4.26 12.46 -7.38
CA PHE A 479 -4.37 11.30 -8.26
C PHE A 479 -4.75 11.72 -9.68
N CYS A 480 -3.94 11.38 -10.66
CA CYS A 480 -4.14 11.70 -12.09
C CYS A 480 -4.33 13.20 -12.41
N ALA A 481 -4.06 14.12 -11.47
CA ALA A 481 -4.40 15.54 -11.59
C ALA A 481 -3.81 16.22 -12.85
N PHE A 482 -2.58 15.91 -13.23
CA PHE A 482 -1.98 16.46 -14.44
C PHE A 482 -2.65 15.93 -15.71
N GLY A 483 -3.08 14.67 -15.74
CA GLY A 483 -3.88 14.14 -16.85
C GLY A 483 -5.21 14.86 -17.02
N HIS A 484 -5.91 15.12 -15.91
CA HIS A 484 -7.13 15.93 -15.92
C HIS A 484 -6.89 17.39 -16.33
N GLU A 485 -5.75 17.97 -15.95
CA GLU A 485 -5.36 19.33 -16.38
C GLU A 485 -5.17 19.40 -17.90
N VAL A 486 -4.51 18.39 -18.49
CA VAL A 486 -4.32 18.26 -19.95
C VAL A 486 -5.67 18.08 -20.66
N ASP A 487 -6.54 17.23 -20.14
CA ASP A 487 -7.88 16.98 -20.69
C ASP A 487 -8.72 18.26 -20.70
N ARG A 488 -8.77 18.97 -19.57
CA ARG A 488 -9.46 20.27 -19.46
C ARG A 488 -8.90 21.33 -20.41
N TRP A 489 -7.57 21.41 -20.53
CA TRP A 489 -6.92 22.35 -21.43
C TRP A 489 -7.29 22.10 -22.88
N LEU A 490 -7.25 20.85 -23.37
CA LEU A 490 -7.61 20.52 -24.75
C LEU A 490 -9.07 20.82 -25.02
N HIS A 491 -9.95 20.40 -24.09
CA HIS A 491 -11.38 20.64 -24.21
C HIS A 491 -11.76 22.13 -24.22
N ALA A 492 -11.20 22.92 -23.28
CA ALA A 492 -11.44 24.37 -23.20
C ALA A 492 -10.97 25.15 -24.43
N ASN A 493 -10.06 24.57 -25.21
CA ASN A 493 -9.57 25.14 -26.46
C ASN A 493 -10.25 24.51 -27.71
N GLY A 494 -11.40 23.84 -27.55
CA GLY A 494 -12.27 23.39 -28.64
C GLY A 494 -11.95 21.99 -29.18
N ALA A 495 -10.94 21.27 -28.68
CA ALA A 495 -10.63 19.92 -29.14
C ALA A 495 -11.74 18.93 -28.78
N MET A 496 -12.02 17.98 -29.69
CA MET A 496 -13.07 16.97 -29.50
C MET A 496 -12.52 15.72 -28.79
N ARG A 497 -13.13 15.37 -27.65
CA ARG A 497 -12.77 14.17 -26.88
C ARG A 497 -13.29 12.91 -27.58
N LEU A 498 -12.40 11.96 -27.92
CA LEU A 498 -12.74 10.70 -28.57
C LEU A 498 -13.53 9.77 -27.64
N PHE A 499 -13.05 9.64 -26.40
CA PHE A 499 -13.68 8.88 -25.30
C PHE A 499 -13.26 9.50 -23.96
N ASP A 500 -13.87 9.05 -22.86
CA ASP A 500 -13.58 9.59 -21.54
C ASP A 500 -12.14 9.31 -21.13
N LEU A 501 -11.55 10.24 -20.35
CA LEU A 501 -10.22 10.08 -19.79
C LEU A 501 -10.15 8.76 -18.99
N ILE A 502 -9.10 7.99 -19.25
CA ILE A 502 -8.83 6.74 -18.53
C ILE A 502 -7.80 7.02 -17.46
N GLU A 503 -8.17 6.76 -16.21
CA GLU A 503 -7.28 6.85 -15.06
C GLU A 503 -6.56 5.53 -14.83
N MET A 504 -5.27 5.57 -14.58
CA MET A 504 -4.46 4.38 -14.31
C MET A 504 -3.68 4.54 -13.00
N ASP A 505 -3.99 3.71 -12.01
CA ASP A 505 -3.29 3.66 -10.72
C ASP A 505 -2.06 2.76 -10.81
N GLY A 506 -0.89 3.35 -10.83
CA GLY A 506 0.38 2.61 -10.89
C GLY A 506 0.53 1.78 -12.17
N ASP A 507 0.54 0.45 -12.07
CA ASP A 507 0.59 -0.52 -13.18
C ASP A 507 -0.75 -1.25 -13.35
N ASP A 508 -1.86 -0.53 -13.19
CA ASP A 508 -3.21 -1.07 -13.33
C ASP A 508 -3.39 -1.75 -14.70
N ALA A 509 -3.50 -3.07 -14.65
CA ALA A 509 -3.63 -3.90 -15.84
C ALA A 509 -4.99 -3.69 -16.53
N ASP A 510 -6.04 -3.40 -15.77
CA ASP A 510 -7.38 -3.20 -16.29
C ASP A 510 -7.45 -1.89 -17.10
N ALA A 511 -6.89 -0.81 -16.57
CA ALA A 511 -6.78 0.47 -17.28
C ALA A 511 -5.92 0.37 -18.55
N GLN A 512 -4.83 -0.42 -18.54
CA GLN A 512 -4.01 -0.66 -19.73
C GLN A 512 -4.77 -1.40 -20.81
N ARG A 513 -5.58 -2.41 -20.46
CA ARG A 513 -6.40 -3.15 -21.40
C ARG A 513 -7.55 -2.30 -21.93
N GLN A 514 -8.20 -1.52 -21.05
CA GLN A 514 -9.25 -0.57 -21.47
C GLN A 514 -8.70 0.44 -22.49
N TRP A 515 -7.52 1.01 -22.24
CA TRP A 515 -6.87 1.90 -23.20
C TRP A 515 -6.61 1.19 -24.54
N GLN A 516 -6.04 -0.01 -24.52
CA GLN A 516 -5.78 -0.81 -25.71
C GLN A 516 -7.05 -1.11 -26.50
N GLN A 517 -8.15 -1.42 -25.83
CA GLN A 517 -9.44 -1.70 -26.44
C GLN A 517 -10.03 -0.44 -27.09
N GLN A 518 -9.93 0.73 -26.44
CA GLN A 518 -10.37 1.99 -27.04
C GLN A 518 -9.57 2.34 -28.30
N LEU A 519 -8.28 2.03 -28.34
CA LEU A 519 -7.46 2.19 -29.54
C LEU A 519 -7.94 1.30 -30.69
N ALA A 520 -8.46 0.12 -30.44
CA ALA A 520 -9.05 -0.74 -31.45
C ALA A 520 -10.22 -0.04 -32.17
N GLY A 521 -11.09 0.67 -31.42
CA GLY A 521 -12.17 1.52 -31.97
C GLY A 521 -11.65 2.64 -32.87
N LEU A 522 -10.41 3.11 -32.66
CA LEU A 522 -9.77 4.16 -33.46
C LEU A 522 -9.00 3.63 -34.70
N GLY A 523 -9.02 2.33 -34.95
CA GLY A 523 -8.33 1.68 -36.06
C GLY A 523 -6.98 1.10 -35.70
N ALA A 524 -6.70 0.86 -34.43
CA ALA A 524 -5.52 0.11 -34.02
C ALA A 524 -5.61 -1.35 -34.49
N ARG A 525 -4.45 -1.96 -34.68
CA ARG A 525 -4.36 -3.38 -35.02
C ARG A 525 -4.92 -4.23 -33.87
N THR A 526 -5.97 -4.99 -34.14
CA THR A 526 -6.66 -5.85 -33.16
C THR A 526 -6.02 -7.23 -33.00
N ASP A 527 -5.01 -7.52 -33.82
CA ASP A 527 -4.22 -8.76 -33.82
C ASP A 527 -3.00 -8.70 -32.90
N GLN A 528 -2.89 -7.69 -32.04
CA GLN A 528 -1.82 -7.58 -31.06
C GLN A 528 -2.19 -8.24 -29.74
N PRO A 529 -1.21 -8.79 -28.96
CA PRO A 529 -1.49 -9.33 -27.64
C PRO A 529 -1.87 -8.22 -26.65
N ASP A 530 -2.54 -8.61 -25.58
CA ASP A 530 -2.78 -7.70 -24.45
C ASP A 530 -1.46 -7.20 -23.87
N TRP A 531 -1.38 -5.91 -23.62
CA TRP A 531 -0.21 -5.29 -22.98
C TRP A 531 -0.07 -5.70 -21.52
N ALA A 532 -1.19 -6.10 -20.89
CA ALA A 532 -1.26 -6.62 -19.54
C ALA A 532 -2.27 -7.78 -19.49
N PRO A 533 -1.87 -9.02 -19.84
CA PRO A 533 -2.76 -10.17 -19.85
C PRO A 533 -3.40 -10.42 -18.48
N ALA A 534 -4.70 -10.73 -18.46
CA ALA A 534 -5.45 -11.09 -17.27
C ALA A 534 -5.57 -12.61 -17.12
N GLN A 535 -5.76 -13.07 -15.88
CA GLN A 535 -6.19 -14.45 -15.66
C GLN A 535 -7.68 -14.57 -15.98
N MET A 536 -8.02 -15.48 -16.88
CA MET A 536 -9.37 -15.77 -17.31
C MET A 536 -9.92 -17.00 -16.57
N GLY A 537 -11.18 -16.92 -16.14
CA GLY A 537 -11.94 -18.05 -15.62
C GLY A 537 -12.58 -18.88 -16.72
N ALA A 538 -13.10 -20.05 -16.38
CA ALA A 538 -13.86 -20.90 -17.30
C ALA A 538 -15.36 -20.62 -17.13
N TRP A 539 -16.03 -20.34 -18.23
CA TRP A 539 -17.47 -20.05 -18.32
C TRP A 539 -18.11 -21.00 -19.31
N ARG A 540 -19.37 -21.34 -19.14
CA ARG A 540 -20.12 -22.17 -20.06
C ARG A 540 -21.06 -21.32 -20.89
N LEU A 541 -21.01 -21.46 -22.22
CA LEU A 541 -21.99 -20.85 -23.11
C LEU A 541 -23.28 -21.67 -23.04
N VAL A 542 -24.34 -21.12 -22.40
CA VAL A 542 -25.60 -21.84 -22.16
C VAL A 542 -26.69 -21.47 -23.15
N GLU A 543 -26.62 -20.28 -23.75
CA GLU A 543 -27.63 -19.83 -24.70
C GLU A 543 -27.02 -18.96 -25.79
N ARG A 544 -27.51 -19.16 -27.00
CA ARG A 544 -27.24 -18.34 -28.19
C ARG A 544 -28.52 -18.19 -29.03
N THR A 545 -29.05 -16.99 -29.07
CA THR A 545 -30.32 -16.71 -29.77
C THR A 545 -30.16 -15.53 -30.74
N LEU A 546 -30.56 -15.70 -32.02
CA LEU A 546 -30.53 -14.62 -33.01
C LEU A 546 -31.63 -13.59 -32.72
N LEU A 547 -31.25 -12.31 -32.55
CA LEU A 547 -32.16 -11.23 -32.17
C LEU A 547 -32.79 -10.52 -33.35
N ASN A 548 -32.22 -10.57 -34.55
CA ASN A 548 -32.66 -9.85 -35.72
C ASN A 548 -32.83 -10.70 -36.99
N PRO A 549 -33.62 -11.76 -36.92
CA PRO A 549 -33.85 -12.62 -38.11
C PRO A 549 -34.43 -11.84 -39.29
N GLY A 550 -33.81 -11.99 -40.46
CA GLY A 550 -34.24 -11.32 -41.70
C GLY A 550 -33.91 -9.81 -41.74
N SER A 551 -33.13 -9.25 -40.83
CA SER A 551 -32.56 -7.90 -40.96
C SER A 551 -31.57 -7.80 -42.13
N SER A 552 -31.50 -6.64 -42.75
CA SER A 552 -30.45 -6.31 -43.74
C SER A 552 -29.10 -5.96 -43.09
N GLY A 553 -29.05 -5.92 -41.74
CA GLY A 553 -27.86 -5.70 -40.97
C GLY A 553 -27.12 -7.00 -40.64
N GLU A 554 -25.91 -6.86 -40.08
CA GLU A 554 -25.20 -8.04 -39.56
C GLU A 554 -25.97 -8.70 -38.41
N PRO A 555 -25.96 -10.05 -38.31
CA PRO A 555 -26.67 -10.77 -37.28
C PRO A 555 -26.25 -10.31 -35.86
N ALA A 556 -27.24 -10.07 -35.02
CA ALA A 556 -27.06 -9.77 -33.61
C ALA A 556 -27.59 -10.92 -32.74
N PHE A 557 -26.85 -11.33 -31.77
CA PHE A 557 -27.16 -12.47 -30.90
C PHE A 557 -27.27 -12.07 -29.44
N HIS A 558 -28.26 -12.66 -28.76
CA HIS A 558 -28.26 -12.81 -27.32
C HIS A 558 -27.34 -13.98 -26.97
N ILE A 559 -26.39 -13.76 -26.08
CA ILE A 559 -25.43 -14.75 -25.60
C ILE A 559 -25.53 -14.83 -24.09
N ALA A 560 -25.64 -16.03 -23.51
CA ALA A 560 -25.60 -16.23 -22.07
C ALA A 560 -24.45 -17.14 -21.67
N LEU A 561 -23.69 -16.71 -20.67
CA LEU A 561 -22.53 -17.39 -20.12
C LEU A 561 -22.74 -17.66 -18.61
N GLU A 562 -22.60 -18.91 -18.18
CA GLU A 562 -22.60 -19.27 -16.77
C GLU A 562 -21.21 -19.48 -16.26
N PRO A 563 -20.79 -18.84 -15.13
CA PRO A 563 -19.49 -19.09 -14.53
C PRO A 563 -19.42 -20.50 -13.93
N LEU A 564 -18.28 -21.15 -14.05
CA LEU A 564 -18.05 -22.45 -13.37
C LEU A 564 -17.61 -22.28 -11.91
N SER A 565 -17.14 -21.10 -11.55
CA SER A 565 -16.75 -20.77 -10.17
C SER A 565 -17.77 -19.80 -9.55
N PRO A 566 -18.29 -20.09 -8.34
CA PRO A 566 -19.16 -19.15 -7.62
C PRO A 566 -18.51 -17.79 -7.34
N ALA A 567 -17.18 -17.73 -7.27
CA ALA A 567 -16.44 -16.48 -7.06
C ALA A 567 -16.57 -15.50 -8.24
N ASP A 568 -16.93 -15.98 -9.44
CA ASP A 568 -17.11 -15.18 -10.64
C ASP A 568 -18.54 -14.66 -10.80
N CYS A 569 -19.45 -14.96 -9.85
CA CYS A 569 -20.86 -14.54 -9.89
C CYS A 569 -21.12 -13.14 -9.30
N ASP A 570 -20.12 -12.32 -9.15
CA ASP A 570 -20.26 -10.96 -8.58
C ASP A 570 -19.96 -9.89 -9.64
N TRP A 571 -21.00 -9.12 -10.00
CA TRP A 571 -20.86 -7.94 -10.86
C TRP A 571 -21.96 -6.90 -10.59
N THR A 572 -21.73 -5.69 -10.99
CA THR A 572 -22.66 -4.57 -10.89
C THR A 572 -23.16 -4.19 -12.28
N ALA A 573 -24.39 -3.68 -12.38
CA ALA A 573 -24.88 -3.12 -13.64
C ALA A 573 -23.90 -2.09 -14.20
N GLY A 574 -23.53 -2.23 -15.48
CA GLY A 574 -22.50 -1.40 -16.12
C GLY A 574 -21.10 -2.02 -16.15
N ASP A 575 -20.86 -3.17 -15.48
CA ASP A 575 -19.61 -3.91 -15.62
C ASP A 575 -19.49 -4.57 -17.00
N ILE A 576 -18.27 -4.98 -17.32
CA ILE A 576 -17.85 -5.50 -18.62
C ILE A 576 -17.35 -6.94 -18.43
N VAL A 577 -17.64 -7.81 -19.40
CA VAL A 577 -17.00 -9.11 -19.50
C VAL A 577 -15.86 -9.08 -20.53
N GLU A 578 -14.67 -9.50 -20.12
CA GLU A 578 -13.53 -9.75 -21.00
C GLU A 578 -13.56 -11.21 -21.47
N ILE A 579 -13.52 -11.43 -22.79
CA ILE A 579 -13.57 -12.75 -23.41
C ILE A 579 -12.25 -13.01 -24.15
N MET A 580 -11.62 -14.16 -23.92
CA MET A 580 -10.50 -14.62 -24.74
C MET A 580 -11.04 -15.12 -26.09
N PRO A 581 -10.68 -14.47 -27.20
CA PRO A 581 -11.18 -14.85 -28.52
C PRO A 581 -10.47 -16.08 -29.06
N ARG A 582 -11.06 -16.65 -30.10
CA ARG A 582 -10.44 -17.73 -30.89
C ARG A 582 -10.58 -17.44 -32.38
N HIS A 583 -9.63 -17.92 -33.17
CA HIS A 583 -9.74 -17.84 -34.63
C HIS A 583 -10.88 -18.70 -35.17
N ASP A 584 -11.46 -18.25 -36.27
CA ASP A 584 -12.30 -19.09 -37.12
C ASP A 584 -11.47 -20.35 -37.56
N PRO A 585 -11.98 -21.56 -37.38
CA PRO A 585 -11.29 -22.77 -37.79
C PRO A 585 -10.78 -22.74 -39.23
N ARG A 586 -11.58 -22.16 -40.15
CA ARG A 586 -11.18 -21.99 -41.54
C ARG A 586 -9.95 -21.11 -41.75
N ARG A 587 -9.77 -20.12 -40.88
CA ARG A 587 -8.60 -19.23 -40.89
C ARG A 587 -7.34 -19.99 -40.47
N ILE A 588 -7.46 -20.87 -39.46
CA ILE A 588 -6.35 -21.73 -39.05
C ILE A 588 -5.98 -22.73 -40.16
N GLU A 589 -7.00 -23.35 -40.78
CA GLU A 589 -6.82 -24.27 -41.90
C GLU A 589 -6.12 -23.58 -43.08
N ALA A 590 -6.57 -22.40 -43.48
CA ALA A 590 -5.94 -21.61 -44.52
C ALA A 590 -4.48 -21.24 -44.16
N PHE A 591 -4.22 -20.89 -42.90
CA PHE A 591 -2.86 -20.62 -42.43
C PHE A 591 -1.95 -21.85 -42.48
N LEU A 592 -2.42 -23.02 -42.01
CA LEU A 592 -1.66 -24.28 -42.03
C LEU A 592 -1.35 -24.68 -43.44
N ALA A 593 -2.32 -24.60 -44.37
CA ALA A 593 -2.13 -24.88 -45.76
C ALA A 593 -1.10 -23.94 -46.42
N ALA A 594 -1.17 -22.64 -46.17
CA ALA A 594 -0.23 -21.66 -46.68
C ALA A 594 1.20 -21.85 -46.14
N ALA A 595 1.32 -22.29 -44.88
CA ALA A 595 2.60 -22.58 -44.22
C ALA A 595 3.19 -23.97 -44.60
N GLY A 596 2.46 -24.81 -45.34
CA GLY A 596 2.87 -26.17 -45.64
C GLY A 596 2.97 -27.06 -44.40
N MET A 597 2.20 -26.77 -43.38
CA MET A 597 2.20 -27.49 -42.10
C MET A 597 1.12 -28.57 -42.10
N GLU A 598 1.42 -29.70 -41.44
CA GLU A 598 0.41 -30.74 -41.26
C GLU A 598 -0.77 -30.24 -40.41
N ASP A 599 -1.98 -30.48 -40.89
CA ASP A 599 -3.21 -30.07 -40.25
C ASP A 599 -3.66 -31.11 -39.23
N THR A 600 -3.25 -30.94 -37.97
CA THR A 600 -3.67 -31.79 -36.83
C THR A 600 -4.58 -31.05 -35.87
N ALA A 601 -5.45 -31.82 -35.19
CA ALA A 601 -6.35 -31.22 -34.18
C ALA A 601 -5.58 -30.53 -33.05
N GLU A 602 -4.44 -31.11 -32.63
CA GLU A 602 -3.55 -30.53 -31.61
C GLU A 602 -2.98 -29.17 -32.05
N ARG A 603 -2.52 -29.10 -33.31
CA ARG A 603 -1.95 -27.88 -33.89
C ARG A 603 -3.03 -26.79 -34.09
N ARG A 604 -4.22 -27.19 -34.55
CA ARG A 604 -5.37 -26.28 -34.63
C ARG A 604 -5.69 -25.68 -33.25
N GLU A 605 -5.76 -26.49 -32.20
CA GLU A 605 -6.03 -26.05 -30.85
C GLU A 605 -4.94 -25.10 -30.32
N ALA A 606 -3.66 -25.45 -30.55
CA ALA A 606 -2.53 -24.65 -30.15
C ALA A 606 -2.50 -23.25 -30.83
N LEU A 607 -2.96 -23.15 -32.06
CA LEU A 607 -3.01 -21.91 -32.85
C LEU A 607 -4.27 -21.07 -32.57
N ALA A 608 -5.35 -21.68 -32.06
CA ALA A 608 -6.66 -21.08 -32.00
C ALA A 608 -6.69 -19.76 -31.20
N THR A 609 -5.84 -19.62 -30.21
CA THR A 609 -5.75 -18.43 -29.35
C THR A 609 -4.46 -17.63 -29.56
N ARG A 610 -3.72 -17.90 -30.64
CA ARG A 610 -2.42 -17.29 -30.91
C ARG A 610 -2.49 -16.30 -32.08
N ILE A 611 -1.60 -15.31 -32.06
CA ILE A 611 -1.45 -14.38 -33.19
C ILE A 611 -0.76 -15.14 -34.32
N LEU A 612 -1.45 -15.30 -35.43
CA LEU A 612 -0.90 -15.94 -36.62
C LEU A 612 0.04 -14.96 -37.36
N PRO A 613 1.30 -15.36 -37.64
CA PRO A 613 2.24 -14.50 -38.35
C PRO A 613 1.83 -14.27 -39.80
N SER A 614 2.23 -13.13 -40.36
CA SER A 614 1.94 -12.78 -41.76
C SER A 614 2.82 -13.55 -42.79
N GLY A 615 3.86 -14.27 -42.32
CA GLY A 615 4.81 -15.03 -43.19
C GLY A 615 4.63 -16.53 -43.00
N THR A 616 4.99 -17.31 -44.06
CA THR A 616 4.92 -18.77 -44.09
C THR A 616 6.25 -19.36 -43.66
N GLU A 617 6.45 -19.62 -42.36
CA GLU A 617 7.60 -20.38 -41.84
C GLU A 617 7.19 -21.81 -41.59
N ALA A 618 7.78 -22.78 -42.31
CA ALA A 618 7.46 -24.20 -42.28
C ALA A 618 7.75 -24.90 -40.91
N HIS A 619 8.46 -24.25 -39.98
CA HIS A 619 8.87 -24.82 -38.70
C HIS A 619 8.40 -23.96 -37.51
N LEU A 620 7.22 -23.40 -37.57
CA LEU A 620 6.66 -22.57 -36.51
C LEU A 620 6.25 -23.42 -35.30
N ASP A 621 6.81 -23.13 -34.13
CA ASP A 621 6.33 -23.69 -32.86
C ASP A 621 5.19 -22.80 -32.32
N PRO A 622 3.94 -23.28 -32.22
CA PRO A 622 2.81 -22.55 -31.71
C PRO A 622 3.02 -21.99 -30.27
N ALA A 623 3.85 -22.66 -29.45
CA ALA A 623 4.14 -22.22 -28.08
C ALA A 623 4.93 -20.90 -28.02
N THR A 624 5.68 -20.58 -29.06
CA THR A 624 6.47 -19.34 -29.16
C THR A 624 5.62 -18.14 -29.61
N LEU A 625 4.41 -18.37 -30.14
CA LEU A 625 3.52 -17.32 -30.58
C LEU A 625 2.86 -16.61 -29.43
N ARG A 626 2.70 -15.29 -29.60
CA ARG A 626 2.02 -14.46 -28.62
C ARG A 626 0.49 -14.74 -28.62
N PRO A 627 -0.17 -14.69 -27.46
CA PRO A 627 -1.63 -14.87 -27.38
C PRO A 627 -2.38 -13.72 -28.05
N LEU A 628 -3.61 -13.98 -28.47
CA LEU A 628 -4.56 -12.96 -28.92
C LEU A 628 -4.90 -12.00 -27.77
N ALA A 629 -5.27 -10.75 -28.07
CA ALA A 629 -5.87 -9.85 -27.10
C ALA A 629 -7.32 -10.28 -26.79
N HIS A 630 -7.75 -10.04 -25.56
CA HIS A 630 -9.16 -10.24 -25.15
C HIS A 630 -10.11 -9.33 -25.93
N ARG A 631 -11.44 -9.56 -25.81
CA ARG A 631 -12.49 -8.70 -26.31
C ARG A 631 -13.45 -8.36 -25.17
N GLU A 632 -13.90 -7.11 -25.15
CA GLU A 632 -14.78 -6.57 -24.11
C GLU A 632 -16.23 -6.50 -24.62
N TYR A 633 -17.18 -6.84 -23.73
CA TYR A 633 -18.60 -6.75 -23.98
C TYR A 633 -19.32 -6.23 -22.72
N SER A 634 -20.24 -5.27 -22.91
CA SER A 634 -21.08 -4.76 -21.82
C SER A 634 -22.05 -5.84 -21.36
N ILE A 635 -22.12 -6.06 -20.05
CA ILE A 635 -23.04 -7.04 -19.44
C ILE A 635 -24.47 -6.47 -19.44
N ALA A 636 -25.44 -7.28 -19.90
CA ALA A 636 -26.84 -6.91 -19.91
C ALA A 636 -27.63 -7.43 -18.69
N SER A 637 -27.08 -8.43 -17.95
CA SER A 637 -27.76 -9.08 -16.83
C SER A 637 -27.31 -8.54 -15.46
N LEU A 638 -28.01 -8.96 -14.42
CA LEU A 638 -27.62 -8.78 -13.02
C LEU A 638 -27.13 -10.10 -12.43
N PRO A 639 -26.32 -10.09 -11.34
CA PRO A 639 -25.85 -11.32 -10.68
C PRO A 639 -26.97 -12.26 -10.26
N THR A 640 -28.17 -11.74 -9.94
CA THR A 640 -29.36 -12.52 -9.58
C THR A 640 -29.85 -13.46 -10.67
N ALA A 641 -29.45 -13.23 -11.93
CA ALA A 641 -29.74 -14.13 -13.04
C ALA A 641 -28.83 -15.38 -13.04
N GLY A 642 -27.76 -15.41 -12.24
CA GLY A 642 -26.78 -16.50 -12.17
C GLY A 642 -25.92 -16.65 -13.44
N ARG A 643 -26.09 -15.78 -14.42
CA ARG A 643 -25.42 -15.82 -15.72
C ARG A 643 -25.20 -14.42 -16.29
N VAL A 644 -24.07 -14.24 -16.98
CA VAL A 644 -23.79 -13.04 -17.76
C VAL A 644 -24.53 -13.14 -19.10
N GLU A 645 -25.31 -12.11 -19.42
CA GLU A 645 -25.99 -11.99 -20.71
C GLU A 645 -25.39 -10.84 -21.50
N LEU A 646 -25.22 -11.06 -22.81
CA LEU A 646 -24.59 -10.13 -23.74
C LEU A 646 -25.47 -9.94 -24.95
N ILE A 647 -25.32 -8.79 -25.63
CA ILE A 647 -25.83 -8.57 -26.96
C ILE A 647 -24.64 -8.40 -27.91
N VAL A 648 -24.38 -9.37 -28.76
CA VAL A 648 -23.19 -9.42 -29.60
C VAL A 648 -23.58 -9.37 -31.08
N ARG A 649 -23.03 -8.41 -31.82
CA ARG A 649 -23.16 -8.33 -33.26
C ARG A 649 -22.02 -9.11 -33.92
N LEU A 650 -22.33 -10.03 -34.82
CA LEU A 650 -21.39 -10.76 -35.62
C LEU A 650 -20.68 -9.81 -36.60
N CYS A 651 -19.40 -9.67 -36.46
CA CYS A 651 -18.56 -8.85 -37.34
C CYS A 651 -17.76 -9.74 -38.28
N ARG A 652 -17.44 -9.21 -39.47
CA ARG A 652 -16.47 -9.80 -40.39
C ARG A 652 -15.23 -8.91 -40.49
N ALA A 653 -14.06 -9.53 -40.54
CA ALA A 653 -12.82 -8.85 -40.80
C ALA A 653 -12.67 -8.52 -42.30
N GLU A 654 -11.73 -7.65 -42.67
CA GLU A 654 -11.45 -7.25 -44.03
C GLU A 654 -11.06 -8.43 -44.94
N ASP A 655 -10.46 -9.47 -44.38
CA ASP A 655 -10.08 -10.72 -45.06
C ASP A 655 -11.27 -11.70 -45.28
N GLY A 656 -12.49 -11.30 -44.90
CA GLY A 656 -13.73 -12.06 -45.07
C GLY A 656 -14.00 -13.12 -43.99
N PHE A 657 -13.06 -13.38 -43.09
CA PHE A 657 -13.24 -14.29 -41.96
C PHE A 657 -14.12 -13.62 -40.88
N LEU A 658 -14.69 -14.45 -40.00
CA LEU A 658 -15.44 -13.95 -38.83
C LEU A 658 -14.50 -13.22 -37.86
N GLY A 659 -15.01 -12.17 -37.23
CA GLY A 659 -14.30 -11.44 -36.20
C GLY A 659 -13.91 -12.35 -35.03
N LEU A 660 -12.73 -12.15 -34.46
CA LEU A 660 -12.15 -13.03 -33.45
C LEU A 660 -13.07 -13.28 -32.24
N GLY A 661 -13.60 -12.24 -31.63
CA GLY A 661 -14.49 -12.36 -30.47
C GLY A 661 -15.95 -12.64 -30.86
N SER A 662 -16.52 -11.81 -31.73
CA SER A 662 -17.91 -11.98 -32.17
C SER A 662 -18.10 -13.29 -32.94
N GLY A 663 -17.15 -13.70 -33.81
CA GLY A 663 -17.20 -14.97 -34.50
C GLY A 663 -17.15 -16.16 -33.55
N TRP A 664 -16.29 -16.09 -32.52
CA TRP A 664 -16.20 -17.12 -31.51
C TRP A 664 -17.52 -17.26 -30.74
N LEU A 665 -18.07 -16.17 -30.20
CA LEU A 665 -19.31 -16.21 -29.40
C LEU A 665 -20.55 -16.53 -30.24
N CYS A 666 -20.69 -15.95 -31.45
CA CYS A 666 -21.90 -16.06 -32.26
C CYS A 666 -21.94 -17.32 -33.13
N ASP A 667 -20.80 -17.94 -33.45
CA ASP A 667 -20.76 -19.08 -34.37
C ASP A 667 -19.84 -20.21 -33.85
N GLY A 668 -18.58 -19.91 -33.52
CA GLY A 668 -17.53 -20.91 -33.30
C GLY A 668 -17.66 -21.69 -31.97
N ALA A 669 -18.07 -21.05 -30.88
CA ALA A 669 -18.23 -21.74 -29.60
C ALA A 669 -19.47 -22.62 -29.59
N PRO A 670 -19.40 -23.91 -29.26
CA PRO A 670 -20.60 -24.73 -29.15
C PRO A 670 -21.44 -24.33 -27.92
N VAL A 671 -22.78 -24.37 -28.03
CA VAL A 671 -23.65 -24.24 -26.86
C VAL A 671 -23.37 -25.42 -25.92
N GLY A 672 -23.17 -25.17 -24.63
CA GLY A 672 -22.67 -26.13 -23.63
C GLY A 672 -21.14 -26.15 -23.53
N GLY A 673 -20.41 -25.54 -24.46
CA GLY A 673 -18.96 -25.48 -24.46
C GLY A 673 -18.39 -24.41 -23.52
N LEU A 674 -17.05 -24.48 -23.32
CA LEU A 674 -16.34 -23.57 -22.45
C LEU A 674 -15.82 -22.34 -23.21
N VAL A 675 -15.96 -21.18 -22.54
CA VAL A 675 -15.42 -19.89 -22.96
C VAL A 675 -14.52 -19.37 -21.85
N SER A 676 -13.33 -18.92 -22.17
CA SER A 676 -12.45 -18.27 -21.21
C SER A 676 -12.87 -16.80 -21.08
N ALA A 677 -13.34 -16.42 -19.91
CA ALA A 677 -13.87 -15.09 -19.64
C ALA A 677 -13.57 -14.60 -18.23
N ARG A 678 -13.72 -13.31 -18.02
CA ARG A 678 -13.59 -12.64 -16.72
C ARG A 678 -14.49 -11.41 -16.65
N VAL A 679 -15.12 -11.19 -15.51
CA VAL A 679 -15.78 -9.91 -15.25
C VAL A 679 -14.75 -8.86 -14.84
N ARG A 680 -14.85 -7.67 -15.42
CA ARG A 680 -14.06 -6.49 -15.07
C ARG A 680 -14.98 -5.39 -14.56
N PRO A 681 -14.76 -4.86 -13.33
CA PRO A 681 -15.50 -3.71 -12.84
C PRO A 681 -15.34 -2.49 -13.75
N ASN A 682 -16.46 -1.79 -14.02
CA ASN A 682 -16.48 -0.54 -14.77
C ASN A 682 -17.18 0.57 -13.97
N PRO A 683 -16.54 1.09 -12.88
CA PRO A 683 -17.16 2.07 -11.98
C PRO A 683 -17.62 3.35 -12.68
N ALA A 684 -17.02 3.68 -13.83
CA ALA A 684 -17.40 4.83 -14.63
C ALA A 684 -18.84 4.70 -15.19
N PHE A 685 -19.34 3.48 -15.30
CA PHE A 685 -20.69 3.22 -15.85
C PHE A 685 -21.65 2.57 -14.83
N HIS A 686 -21.30 2.48 -13.54
CA HIS A 686 -22.18 1.97 -12.48
C HIS A 686 -23.40 2.86 -12.28
N PRO A 687 -24.55 2.32 -11.81
CA PRO A 687 -25.72 3.11 -11.48
C PRO A 687 -25.44 4.11 -10.36
N PRO A 688 -26.21 5.20 -10.24
CA PRO A 688 -26.04 6.14 -9.14
C PRO A 688 -26.46 5.51 -7.82
N GLU A 689 -25.81 5.92 -6.71
CA GLU A 689 -26.14 5.47 -5.35
C GLU A 689 -27.58 5.79 -4.96
N ASP A 690 -28.08 6.97 -5.36
CA ASP A 690 -29.49 7.31 -5.17
C ASP A 690 -30.34 6.66 -6.27
N THR A 691 -30.97 5.54 -5.93
CA THR A 691 -31.82 4.78 -6.86
C THR A 691 -33.09 5.52 -7.29
N ARG A 692 -33.52 6.58 -6.61
CA ARG A 692 -34.70 7.40 -6.99
C ARG A 692 -34.37 8.42 -8.05
N ARG A 693 -33.14 8.73 -8.30
CA ARG A 693 -32.67 9.67 -9.31
C ARG A 693 -33.10 9.21 -10.70
N PRO A 694 -33.82 10.03 -11.50
CA PRO A 694 -34.22 9.66 -12.86
C PRO A 694 -32.99 9.35 -13.73
N LEU A 695 -33.15 8.42 -14.70
CA LEU A 695 -32.10 8.08 -15.66
C LEU A 695 -32.54 8.42 -17.08
N VAL A 696 -31.64 9.02 -17.84
CA VAL A 696 -31.73 9.18 -19.29
C VAL A 696 -30.74 8.20 -19.91
N LEU A 697 -31.26 7.17 -20.58
CA LEU A 697 -30.53 6.06 -21.17
C LEU A 697 -30.49 6.23 -22.69
N ILE A 698 -29.29 6.43 -23.26
CA ILE A 698 -29.14 6.74 -24.69
C ILE A 698 -28.19 5.73 -25.33
N GLY A 699 -28.62 5.09 -26.45
CA GLY A 699 -27.73 4.15 -27.10
C GLY A 699 -28.17 3.70 -28.48
N ASN A 700 -27.29 2.94 -29.14
CA ASN A 700 -27.61 2.32 -30.43
C ASN A 700 -27.06 0.89 -30.51
N GLY A 701 -27.73 0.08 -31.31
CA GLY A 701 -27.29 -1.28 -31.60
C GLY A 701 -27.07 -2.14 -30.35
N THR A 702 -25.93 -2.77 -30.26
CA THR A 702 -25.52 -3.60 -29.12
C THR A 702 -25.29 -2.84 -27.82
N GLY A 703 -25.20 -1.50 -27.85
CA GLY A 703 -25.18 -0.66 -26.67
C GLY A 703 -26.45 -0.80 -25.79
N LEU A 704 -27.50 -1.39 -26.31
CA LEU A 704 -28.64 -1.79 -25.49
C LEU A 704 -28.24 -2.69 -24.32
N ALA A 705 -27.19 -3.50 -24.44
CA ALA A 705 -26.72 -4.39 -23.36
C ALA A 705 -26.47 -3.65 -22.04
N GLY A 706 -25.60 -2.64 -22.06
CA GLY A 706 -25.30 -1.84 -20.86
C GLY A 706 -26.54 -1.07 -20.34
N LEU A 707 -27.38 -0.56 -21.24
CA LEU A 707 -28.60 0.14 -20.85
C LEU A 707 -29.64 -0.82 -20.23
N LEU A 708 -29.76 -2.05 -20.76
CA LEU A 708 -30.64 -3.08 -20.23
C LEU A 708 -30.24 -3.51 -18.81
N ALA A 709 -28.97 -3.60 -18.51
CA ALA A 709 -28.51 -3.83 -17.15
C ALA A 709 -29.01 -2.74 -16.18
N HIS A 710 -28.98 -1.47 -16.57
CA HIS A 710 -29.49 -0.37 -15.75
C HIS A 710 -31.02 -0.44 -15.59
N LEU A 711 -31.72 -0.78 -16.64
CA LEU A 711 -33.19 -0.96 -16.60
C LEU A 711 -33.58 -2.13 -15.66
N ARG A 712 -32.90 -3.27 -15.77
CA ARG A 712 -33.08 -4.43 -14.89
C ARG A 712 -32.75 -4.10 -13.44
N HIS A 713 -31.65 -3.36 -13.21
CA HIS A 713 -31.29 -2.88 -11.88
C HIS A 713 -32.41 -2.00 -11.27
N ARG A 714 -32.99 -1.10 -12.06
CA ARG A 714 -34.12 -0.27 -11.63
C ARG A 714 -35.35 -1.08 -11.30
N ALA A 715 -35.68 -2.06 -12.15
CA ALA A 715 -36.81 -2.97 -11.92
C ALA A 715 -36.66 -3.76 -10.62
N ALA A 716 -35.45 -4.24 -10.33
CA ALA A 716 -35.15 -5.03 -9.12
C ALA A 716 -35.24 -4.21 -7.83
N LEU A 717 -34.91 -2.93 -7.86
CA LEU A 717 -34.85 -2.07 -6.66
C LEU A 717 -36.10 -1.17 -6.48
N GLY A 718 -37.02 -1.12 -7.47
CA GLY A 718 -38.16 -0.20 -7.44
C GLY A 718 -37.70 1.27 -7.53
N GLY A 719 -36.70 1.56 -8.35
CA GLY A 719 -36.07 2.88 -8.46
C GLY A 719 -36.89 3.92 -9.25
N GLY A 720 -36.25 5.14 -9.42
CA GLY A 720 -36.87 6.24 -10.19
C GLY A 720 -37.03 5.96 -11.69
N PRO A 721 -37.79 6.79 -12.41
CA PRO A 721 -38.14 6.54 -13.79
C PRO A 721 -36.95 6.63 -14.73
N CYS A 722 -37.04 5.88 -15.85
CA CYS A 722 -36.05 5.92 -16.92
C CYS A 722 -36.66 6.48 -18.20
N TRP A 723 -35.93 7.30 -18.93
CA TRP A 723 -36.22 7.71 -20.28
C TRP A 723 -35.20 7.06 -21.23
N LEU A 724 -35.67 6.12 -22.08
CA LEU A 724 -34.85 5.37 -23.01
C LEU A 724 -34.88 6.02 -24.42
N PHE A 725 -33.69 6.29 -24.96
CA PHE A 725 -33.48 6.63 -26.38
C PHE A 725 -32.61 5.51 -26.98
N TRP A 726 -33.19 4.75 -27.93
CA TRP A 726 -32.44 3.66 -28.53
C TRP A 726 -32.65 3.59 -30.05
N GLY A 727 -31.55 3.33 -30.78
CA GLY A 727 -31.59 3.33 -32.25
C GLY A 727 -31.06 2.07 -32.89
N GLU A 728 -31.69 1.64 -33.97
CA GLU A 728 -31.27 0.53 -34.82
C GLU A 728 -31.72 0.76 -36.26
N ARG A 729 -31.74 -0.29 -37.09
CA ARG A 729 -32.02 -0.18 -38.53
C ARG A 729 -33.50 -0.26 -38.81
N HIS A 730 -34.18 -1.37 -38.55
CA HIS A 730 -35.54 -1.64 -38.92
C HIS A 730 -36.46 -1.88 -37.73
N PRO A 731 -37.59 -1.20 -37.59
CA PRO A 731 -38.49 -1.32 -36.44
C PRO A 731 -39.05 -2.74 -36.23
N GLY A 732 -39.33 -3.48 -37.29
CA GLY A 732 -39.93 -4.81 -37.18
C GLY A 732 -38.95 -5.97 -37.10
N ARG A 733 -37.62 -5.73 -37.26
CA ARG A 733 -36.60 -6.79 -37.33
C ARG A 733 -35.46 -6.60 -36.37
N ASP A 734 -35.12 -5.35 -36.07
CA ASP A 734 -33.99 -5.02 -35.21
C ASP A 734 -34.41 -4.51 -33.83
N ALA A 735 -35.65 -4.79 -33.41
CA ALA A 735 -36.18 -4.42 -32.10
C ALA A 735 -35.71 -5.45 -31.02
N TYR A 736 -34.45 -5.37 -30.62
CA TYR A 736 -33.85 -6.30 -29.64
C TYR A 736 -34.59 -6.22 -28.31
N HIS A 737 -34.86 -7.38 -27.68
CA HIS A 737 -35.55 -7.47 -26.39
C HIS A 737 -36.89 -6.71 -26.31
N ALA A 738 -37.60 -6.49 -27.43
CA ALA A 738 -38.86 -5.74 -27.45
C ALA A 738 -39.90 -6.21 -26.42
N PRO A 739 -40.15 -7.52 -26.22
CA PRO A 739 -41.10 -7.97 -25.20
C PRO A 739 -40.70 -7.55 -23.77
N GLU A 740 -39.43 -7.58 -23.44
CA GLU A 740 -38.92 -7.18 -22.13
C GLU A 740 -39.00 -5.65 -21.95
N LEU A 741 -38.63 -4.87 -22.96
CA LEU A 741 -38.73 -3.40 -22.94
C LEU A 741 -40.21 -2.95 -22.79
N ASP A 742 -41.13 -3.65 -23.43
CA ASP A 742 -42.57 -3.38 -23.30
C ASP A 742 -43.09 -3.75 -21.89
N GLU A 743 -42.57 -4.81 -21.26
CA GLU A 743 -42.88 -5.15 -19.88
C GLU A 743 -42.34 -4.08 -18.91
N LEU A 744 -41.09 -3.66 -19.07
CA LEU A 744 -40.46 -2.60 -18.24
C LEU A 744 -41.23 -1.27 -18.39
N ARG A 745 -41.81 -1.01 -19.54
CA ARG A 745 -42.69 0.15 -19.78
C ARG A 745 -44.03 -0.01 -19.07
N ARG A 746 -44.62 -1.18 -19.13
CA ARG A 746 -45.92 -1.46 -18.45
C ARG A 746 -45.78 -1.37 -16.93
N CYS A 747 -44.64 -1.83 -16.40
CA CYS A 747 -44.33 -1.75 -14.97
C CYS A 747 -43.90 -0.34 -14.53
N GLY A 748 -43.77 0.63 -15.41
CA GLY A 748 -43.42 2.03 -15.09
C GLY A 748 -41.92 2.27 -14.87
N VAL A 749 -41.04 1.29 -15.09
CA VAL A 749 -39.57 1.45 -15.04
C VAL A 749 -39.12 2.35 -16.18
N ILE A 750 -39.63 2.11 -17.37
CA ILE A 750 -39.47 2.99 -18.53
C ILE A 750 -40.68 3.91 -18.59
N GLU A 751 -40.53 5.15 -18.20
CA GLU A 751 -41.60 6.15 -18.30
C GLU A 751 -41.79 6.60 -19.74
N LYS A 752 -40.71 6.82 -20.49
CA LYS A 752 -40.72 7.21 -21.89
C LYS A 752 -39.68 6.42 -22.68
N ALA A 753 -40.03 6.07 -23.94
CA ALA A 753 -39.11 5.42 -24.86
C ALA A 753 -39.17 6.09 -26.22
N GLU A 754 -38.02 6.48 -26.76
CA GLU A 754 -37.86 7.07 -28.10
C GLU A 754 -37.02 6.14 -28.95
N TYR A 755 -37.62 5.56 -29.97
CA TYR A 755 -36.94 4.67 -30.90
C TYR A 755 -36.56 5.40 -32.17
N ALA A 756 -35.32 5.21 -32.62
CA ALA A 756 -34.75 5.78 -33.84
C ALA A 756 -34.42 4.68 -34.84
N TRP A 757 -35.04 4.72 -36.00
CA TRP A 757 -34.89 3.70 -37.04
C TRP A 757 -34.20 4.28 -38.26
N SER A 758 -32.93 3.90 -38.53
CA SER A 758 -32.17 4.46 -39.65
C SER A 758 -32.59 3.94 -41.04
N LYS A 759 -33.41 2.91 -41.09
CA LYS A 759 -33.96 2.29 -42.31
C LYS A 759 -35.48 2.14 -42.28
N ALA A 760 -36.19 2.96 -41.51
CA ALA A 760 -37.64 2.93 -41.47
C ALA A 760 -38.25 3.41 -42.79
N PRO A 761 -39.33 2.79 -43.27
CA PRO A 761 -40.07 3.21 -44.49
C PRO A 761 -40.63 4.63 -44.39
N GLU A 762 -41.00 5.05 -43.19
CA GLU A 762 -41.64 6.35 -42.88
C GLU A 762 -40.66 7.52 -42.74
N GLY A 763 -39.37 7.26 -42.81
CA GLY A 763 -38.29 8.26 -42.71
C GLY A 763 -37.13 7.84 -41.84
N ARG A 764 -35.96 8.27 -42.21
CA ARG A 764 -34.71 7.97 -41.49
C ARG A 764 -34.62 8.83 -40.23
N ALA A 765 -34.39 8.20 -39.10
CA ALA A 765 -34.07 8.88 -37.84
C ALA A 765 -32.88 8.23 -37.11
N TYR A 766 -32.06 9.06 -36.51
CA TYR A 766 -30.95 8.61 -35.63
C TYR A 766 -31.22 9.01 -34.18
N VAL A 767 -30.51 8.40 -33.25
CA VAL A 767 -30.69 8.65 -31.81
C VAL A 767 -30.47 10.11 -31.43
N GLN A 768 -29.46 10.77 -31.98
CA GLN A 768 -29.20 12.19 -31.74
C GLN A 768 -30.34 13.10 -32.20
N ASP A 769 -31.10 12.72 -33.23
CA ASP A 769 -32.23 13.48 -33.70
C ASP A 769 -33.39 13.43 -32.68
N LYS A 770 -33.60 12.28 -32.06
CA LYS A 770 -34.57 12.08 -30.98
C LYS A 770 -34.17 12.81 -29.69
N VAL A 771 -32.90 12.81 -29.37
CA VAL A 771 -32.35 13.57 -28.24
C VAL A 771 -32.57 15.07 -28.45
N ALA A 772 -32.26 15.58 -29.64
CA ALA A 772 -32.44 17.00 -29.95
C ALA A 772 -33.93 17.41 -29.91
N ALA A 773 -34.81 16.54 -30.43
CA ALA A 773 -36.24 16.80 -30.43
C ALA A 773 -36.87 16.79 -29.01
N ALA A 774 -36.27 16.09 -28.07
CA ALA A 774 -36.71 15.98 -26.68
C ALA A 774 -36.23 17.12 -25.75
N GLY A 775 -35.64 18.16 -26.31
CA GLY A 775 -34.86 19.19 -25.60
C GLY A 775 -35.47 19.74 -24.32
N ASP A 776 -36.73 20.20 -24.32
CA ASP A 776 -37.36 20.79 -23.12
C ASP A 776 -37.62 19.73 -22.04
N GLY A 777 -38.07 18.53 -22.46
CA GLY A 777 -38.27 17.43 -21.53
C GLY A 777 -36.96 16.95 -20.87
N LEU A 778 -35.86 16.93 -21.62
CA LEU A 778 -34.52 16.59 -21.11
C LEU A 778 -34.06 17.63 -20.11
N ARG A 779 -34.20 18.95 -20.39
CA ARG A 779 -33.86 20.01 -19.44
C ARG A 779 -34.59 19.82 -18.10
N GLY A 780 -35.91 19.60 -18.16
CA GLY A 780 -36.70 19.39 -16.94
C GLY A 780 -36.24 18.20 -16.09
N LEU A 781 -35.83 17.09 -16.70
CA LEU A 781 -35.28 15.93 -15.97
C LEU A 781 -33.90 16.21 -15.40
N ILE A 782 -33.03 16.93 -16.12
CA ILE A 782 -31.69 17.27 -15.64
C ILE A 782 -31.77 18.25 -14.47
N ASP A 783 -32.68 19.20 -14.50
CA ASP A 783 -32.96 20.13 -13.40
C ASP A 783 -33.54 19.40 -12.19
N ALA A 784 -34.30 18.33 -12.40
CA ALA A 784 -34.74 17.40 -11.35
C ALA A 784 -33.65 16.43 -10.85
N GLY A 785 -32.42 16.57 -11.33
CA GLY A 785 -31.27 15.81 -10.87
C GLY A 785 -30.97 14.52 -11.64
N ALA A 786 -31.53 14.27 -12.80
CA ALA A 786 -31.30 13.07 -13.59
C ALA A 786 -29.85 12.85 -13.98
N SER A 787 -29.47 11.58 -14.15
CA SER A 787 -28.16 11.18 -14.72
C SER A 787 -28.36 10.65 -16.15
N ILE A 788 -27.41 10.94 -17.03
CA ILE A 788 -27.37 10.50 -18.42
C ILE A 788 -26.35 9.37 -18.58
N TYR A 789 -26.76 8.28 -19.23
CA TYR A 789 -25.91 7.13 -19.58
C TYR A 789 -25.94 6.92 -21.09
N VAL A 790 -24.79 6.91 -21.74
CA VAL A 790 -24.66 6.71 -23.18
C VAL A 790 -23.88 5.43 -23.44
N CYS A 791 -24.46 4.48 -24.19
CA CYS A 791 -23.82 3.21 -24.51
C CYS A 791 -23.93 2.86 -26.00
N GLY A 792 -22.82 2.48 -26.63
CA GLY A 792 -22.78 2.04 -28.04
C GLY A 792 -21.58 2.56 -28.82
N SER A 793 -21.77 2.77 -30.14
CA SER A 793 -20.64 3.01 -31.05
C SER A 793 -19.90 4.31 -30.78
N VAL A 794 -18.57 4.20 -30.62
CA VAL A 794 -17.65 5.34 -30.51
C VAL A 794 -17.59 6.16 -31.78
N ARG A 795 -17.83 5.54 -32.96
CA ARG A 795 -17.86 6.19 -34.27
C ARG A 795 -19.27 6.56 -34.65
N GLY A 796 -19.54 7.83 -34.87
CA GLY A 796 -20.82 8.36 -35.34
C GLY A 796 -21.79 8.66 -34.20
N MET A 797 -22.31 7.67 -33.46
CA MET A 797 -23.37 7.88 -32.47
C MET A 797 -22.89 8.71 -31.28
N ALA A 798 -21.82 8.33 -30.61
CA ALA A 798 -21.40 8.98 -29.37
C ALA A 798 -21.02 10.45 -29.55
N PRO A 799 -20.27 10.87 -30.58
CA PRO A 799 -20.01 12.28 -30.86
C PRO A 799 -21.29 13.06 -31.21
N ALA A 800 -22.16 12.47 -32.01
CA ALA A 800 -23.38 13.14 -32.43
C ALA A 800 -24.38 13.33 -31.25
N VAL A 801 -24.52 12.33 -30.40
CA VAL A 801 -25.30 12.43 -29.16
C VAL A 801 -24.72 13.46 -28.22
N HIS A 802 -23.38 13.47 -28.04
CA HIS A 802 -22.73 14.47 -27.22
C HIS A 802 -22.97 15.89 -27.71
N GLN A 803 -22.86 16.10 -29.02
CA GLN A 803 -23.17 17.40 -29.65
C GLN A 803 -24.64 17.80 -29.46
N ALA A 804 -25.58 16.86 -29.65
CA ALA A 804 -26.99 17.12 -29.43
C ALA A 804 -27.30 17.51 -27.98
N LEU A 805 -26.71 16.80 -27.02
CA LEU A 805 -26.83 17.12 -25.60
C LEU A 805 -26.19 18.47 -25.25
N ALA A 806 -25.02 18.79 -25.80
CA ALA A 806 -24.35 20.08 -25.58
C ALA A 806 -25.16 21.25 -26.14
N LEU A 807 -25.78 21.09 -27.29
CA LEU A 807 -26.70 22.09 -27.86
C LEU A 807 -27.98 22.25 -27.04
N THR A 808 -28.48 21.15 -26.48
CA THR A 808 -29.74 21.14 -25.70
C THR A 808 -29.53 21.68 -24.28
N LEU A 809 -28.49 21.24 -23.57
CA LEU A 809 -28.28 21.51 -22.15
C LEU A 809 -27.26 22.64 -21.89
N GLY A 810 -26.45 22.98 -22.88
CA GLY A 810 -25.27 23.83 -22.74
C GLY A 810 -24.01 23.00 -22.50
N ALA A 811 -22.90 23.37 -23.15
CA ALA A 811 -21.64 22.63 -23.03
C ALA A 811 -21.10 22.64 -21.58
N GLU A 812 -21.16 23.77 -20.91
CA GLU A 812 -20.69 23.91 -19.50
C GLU A 812 -21.53 23.04 -18.54
N ALA A 813 -22.84 22.99 -18.72
CA ALA A 813 -23.73 22.17 -17.89
C ALA A 813 -23.44 20.68 -18.09
N LEU A 814 -23.20 20.25 -19.32
CA LEU A 814 -22.90 18.86 -19.67
C LEU A 814 -21.51 18.45 -19.07
N GLU A 815 -20.53 19.36 -19.08
CA GLU A 815 -19.23 19.14 -18.47
C GLU A 815 -19.33 19.03 -16.94
N ALA A 816 -20.04 19.93 -16.28
CA ALA A 816 -20.32 19.85 -14.85
C ALA A 816 -21.03 18.53 -14.47
N MET A 817 -21.90 18.03 -15.33
CA MET A 817 -22.53 16.72 -15.16
C MET A 817 -21.50 15.58 -15.28
N ALA A 818 -20.54 15.64 -16.20
CA ALA A 818 -19.48 14.65 -16.34
C ALA A 818 -18.56 14.66 -15.10
N GLU A 819 -18.16 15.84 -14.61
CA GLU A 819 -17.34 15.99 -13.41
C GLU A 819 -18.03 15.44 -12.14
N THR A 820 -19.36 15.61 -12.04
CA THR A 820 -20.14 15.09 -10.91
C THR A 820 -20.62 13.65 -11.09
N GLY A 821 -20.20 12.97 -12.17
CA GLY A 821 -20.59 11.59 -12.47
C GLY A 821 -22.06 11.43 -12.84
N ARG A 822 -22.72 12.50 -13.30
CA ARG A 822 -24.09 12.49 -13.80
C ARG A 822 -24.20 12.29 -15.33
N TYR A 823 -23.13 12.46 -16.07
CA TYR A 823 -23.00 12.13 -17.50
C TYR A 823 -21.94 11.06 -17.68
N ARG A 824 -22.33 9.86 -18.07
CA ARG A 824 -21.47 8.66 -18.11
C ARG A 824 -21.58 7.99 -19.49
N ARG A 825 -20.47 7.45 -19.97
CA ARG A 825 -20.39 6.86 -21.30
C ARG A 825 -19.66 5.51 -21.27
N ASP A 826 -20.27 4.50 -21.91
CA ASP A 826 -19.64 3.21 -22.21
C ASP A 826 -19.71 3.02 -23.74
N ILE A 827 -18.67 3.48 -24.44
CA ILE A 827 -18.62 3.61 -25.89
C ILE A 827 -17.47 2.76 -26.45
N TYR A 828 -17.70 2.03 -27.53
CA TYR A 828 -16.78 1.05 -28.12
C TYR A 828 -16.87 0.95 -29.64
#